data_ea0b20e1439a1f5682f5c473089be8b5
#
_entry.id   ea0b20e1439a1f5682f5c473089be8b5
#
_cell.length_a   1.000
_cell.length_b   1.000
_cell.length_c   1.000
_cell.angle_alpha   90.00
_cell.angle_beta   90.00
_cell.angle_gamma   90.00
#
_symmetry.space_group_name_H-M   'P 1'
#
loop_
_entity.id
_entity.type
_entity.pdbx_description
1 polymer ?
#
loop_
_entity_poly.entity_id
_entity_poly.type
_entity_poly.pdbx_seq_one_letter_code
_entity_poly.pdbx_strand_id
1 'polypeptide(L)'
;MADYRELANAVRALSMDGVQKAKSGHPGAPMGMADMAEALWRGFLNHNPKNPKFVNRDRFVLSNGHASMLIYSLLHLTGYDLSIEDLKNFRQLGSKTPGHPEYGEVPGVETTTGPLGMGIGNAVGMAMAERMLANEFNREGLDIVDHYTYVFMGDGCLMEGISHEACSLAGTLGLGKLIALYDSNGISIDGSVKGWFADDTKKRFEGYGWQVIEVANGNDGAQVRVAIEQAKADTKRPSLIICPTTIGFGSPKKAGTSASHGAPLGDDEIAATKAALGWKYGPFEIPQEIYKEWDATEKGAKLEASWNELFAKYKAQFPELASEFERRMSGKLPVDFAAKAKDWVQSLQKAEDPKVATRKAGQIALNFFGSVLPELVGGSADLAPSNLTINQSSKSVQPHELNGNYIHWGVREFAMCAAMNGMLLHGGFRPYGGTFLIFSDYAKNALRMSALMKIPTLFVFTHDSIGVGEDGPTHQPIEQISTLRLIPNFDEWRPCDMVETGAAWSKMIERQDGPSAIILSRQTLEQMPRSSEQVDNIARGGYVLKDCDGTPDVILMATGSEVALAYHAAEKLAAEGKKARVVSMPSTDVFDRQSEEYKESVLPKAVRARVAVEAAISTTWFKYVGLDGTTVCLDHYGASAPAGQLFEKYGFTVDNVVAAAKKVIK
;
A
#
# COMPACT_ATOMS: atom_id res chain seq x y z
N MET A 1 29.38 20.91 -25.00
CA MET A 1 28.49 20.48 -23.92
C MET A 1 27.21 21.30 -24.04
N ALA A 2 26.06 20.66 -24.08
CA ALA A 2 24.78 21.36 -24.06
C ALA A 2 24.64 22.13 -22.73
N ASP A 3 23.99 23.28 -22.78
CA ASP A 3 23.71 24.09 -21.58
C ASP A 3 22.64 23.36 -20.73
N TYR A 4 22.71 23.49 -19.39
CA TYR A 4 21.72 22.93 -18.47
C TYR A 4 20.28 23.28 -18.84
N ARG A 5 20.07 24.51 -19.33
CA ARG A 5 18.75 24.96 -19.80
C ARG A 5 18.28 24.18 -21.03
N GLU A 6 19.17 23.88 -21.97
CA GLU A 6 18.84 23.11 -23.16
C GLU A 6 18.49 21.67 -22.79
N LEU A 7 19.20 21.09 -21.81
CA LEU A 7 18.90 19.76 -21.28
C LEU A 7 17.52 19.69 -20.59
N ALA A 8 17.17 20.70 -19.79
CA ALA A 8 15.83 20.84 -19.20
C ALA A 8 14.75 21.05 -20.29
N ASN A 9 15.08 21.76 -21.38
CA ASN A 9 14.16 22.01 -22.48
C ASN A 9 13.84 20.72 -23.26
N ALA A 10 14.74 19.72 -23.29
CA ALA A 10 14.42 18.41 -23.83
C ALA A 10 13.27 17.72 -23.08
N VAL A 11 13.27 17.80 -21.74
CA VAL A 11 12.18 17.28 -20.90
C VAL A 11 10.87 18.05 -21.17
N ARG A 12 10.93 19.37 -21.30
CA ARG A 12 9.77 20.22 -21.66
C ARG A 12 9.20 19.83 -23.00
N ALA A 13 10.06 19.71 -24.01
CA ALA A 13 9.64 19.35 -25.38
C ALA A 13 8.93 17.99 -25.42
N LEU A 14 9.55 16.96 -24.86
CA LEU A 14 8.95 15.61 -24.81
C LEU A 14 7.62 15.61 -24.07
N SER A 15 7.52 16.36 -22.97
CA SER A 15 6.30 16.43 -22.17
C SER A 15 5.16 17.15 -22.91
N MET A 16 5.44 18.27 -23.56
CA MET A 16 4.43 18.96 -24.40
C MET A 16 3.98 18.11 -25.56
N ASP A 17 4.94 17.52 -26.28
CA ASP A 17 4.66 16.72 -27.50
C ASP A 17 3.84 15.48 -27.14
N GLY A 18 4.15 14.79 -26.02
CA GLY A 18 3.41 13.62 -25.55
C GLY A 18 1.96 13.95 -25.20
N VAL A 19 1.76 14.99 -24.40
CA VAL A 19 0.42 15.46 -24.01
C VAL A 19 -0.38 15.94 -25.22
N GLN A 20 0.25 16.67 -26.14
CA GLN A 20 -0.42 17.17 -27.34
C GLN A 20 -0.84 16.04 -28.27
N LYS A 21 0.03 15.06 -28.51
CA LYS A 21 -0.27 13.90 -29.34
C LYS A 21 -1.41 13.08 -28.76
N ALA A 22 -1.43 12.87 -27.46
CA ALA A 22 -2.49 12.15 -26.75
C ALA A 22 -3.80 12.96 -26.68
N LYS A 23 -3.76 14.27 -26.95
CA LYS A 23 -4.87 15.23 -26.72
C LYS A 23 -5.43 15.16 -25.29
N SER A 24 -4.61 14.72 -24.34
CA SER A 24 -4.96 14.49 -22.94
C SER A 24 -3.71 14.47 -22.08
N GLY A 25 -3.75 15.10 -20.91
CA GLY A 25 -2.65 15.07 -19.94
C GLY A 25 -2.34 16.44 -19.34
N HIS A 26 -1.25 16.49 -18.57
CA HIS A 26 -0.88 17.64 -17.75
C HIS A 26 0.53 18.12 -18.15
N PRO A 27 0.66 19.11 -19.06
CA PRO A 27 1.97 19.57 -19.53
C PRO A 27 2.62 20.57 -18.58
N GLY A 28 1.84 21.32 -17.80
CA GLY A 28 2.31 22.50 -17.08
C GLY A 28 3.31 22.18 -15.97
N ALA A 29 3.02 21.22 -15.12
CA ALA A 29 3.92 20.83 -14.04
C ALA A 29 5.24 20.20 -14.57
N PRO A 30 5.25 19.29 -15.56
CA PRO A 30 6.48 18.82 -16.21
C PRO A 30 7.36 19.98 -16.74
N MET A 31 6.73 20.98 -17.35
CA MET A 31 7.45 22.14 -17.90
C MET A 31 8.04 23.01 -16.77
N GLY A 32 7.29 23.20 -15.69
CA GLY A 32 7.76 23.97 -14.52
C GLY A 32 8.91 23.30 -13.79
N MET A 33 8.84 21.99 -13.59
CA MET A 33 9.80 21.20 -12.83
C MET A 33 11.03 20.75 -13.63
N ALA A 34 11.13 21.03 -14.91
CA ALA A 34 12.19 20.47 -15.77
C ALA A 34 13.61 20.82 -15.31
N ASP A 35 13.85 22.04 -14.81
CA ASP A 35 15.17 22.44 -14.28
C ASP A 35 15.49 21.73 -12.94
N MET A 36 14.47 21.55 -12.08
CA MET A 36 14.62 20.79 -10.84
C MET A 36 14.97 19.33 -11.14
N ALA A 37 14.31 18.77 -12.14
CA ALA A 37 14.53 17.38 -12.54
C ALA A 37 15.91 17.19 -13.18
N GLU A 38 16.35 18.11 -14.03
CA GLU A 38 17.69 18.11 -14.61
C GLU A 38 18.75 18.16 -13.51
N ALA A 39 18.60 19.08 -12.55
CA ALA A 39 19.52 19.24 -11.43
C ALA A 39 19.65 17.95 -10.61
N LEU A 40 18.53 17.31 -10.26
CA LEU A 40 18.52 16.09 -9.47
C LEU A 40 19.06 14.87 -10.26
N TRP A 41 18.45 14.56 -11.41
CA TRP A 41 18.70 13.30 -12.12
C TRP A 41 20.10 13.21 -12.70
N ARG A 42 20.64 14.30 -13.23
CA ARG A 42 22.02 14.33 -13.74
C ARG A 42 23.05 14.53 -12.64
N GLY A 43 22.73 15.38 -11.65
CA GLY A 43 23.68 15.79 -10.62
C GLY A 43 23.85 14.80 -9.48
N PHE A 44 22.76 14.25 -8.98
CA PHE A 44 22.74 13.58 -7.67
C PHE A 44 22.17 12.18 -7.68
N LEU A 45 21.14 11.90 -8.50
CA LEU A 45 20.46 10.61 -8.47
C LEU A 45 21.39 9.46 -8.85
N ASN A 46 21.53 8.49 -7.95
CA ASN A 46 22.28 7.26 -8.16
C ASN A 46 21.33 6.16 -8.60
N HIS A 47 21.38 5.81 -9.88
CA HIS A 47 20.52 4.79 -10.47
C HIS A 47 21.23 4.05 -11.60
N ASN A 48 20.75 2.87 -11.98
CA ASN A 48 21.23 2.15 -13.14
C ASN A 48 20.08 1.87 -14.11
N PRO A 49 19.98 2.57 -15.24
CA PRO A 49 18.93 2.34 -16.22
C PRO A 49 18.86 0.92 -16.78
N LYS A 50 20.00 0.20 -16.81
CA LYS A 50 20.08 -1.19 -17.29
C LYS A 50 19.72 -2.21 -16.22
N ASN A 51 19.72 -1.82 -14.94
CA ASN A 51 19.19 -2.59 -13.82
C ASN A 51 18.32 -1.71 -12.92
N PRO A 52 17.05 -1.47 -13.29
CA PRO A 52 16.13 -0.65 -12.49
C PRO A 52 15.87 -1.18 -11.07
N LYS A 53 16.25 -2.43 -10.80
CA LYS A 53 16.13 -3.08 -9.49
C LYS A 53 17.44 -3.12 -8.71
N PHE A 54 18.48 -2.40 -9.15
CA PHE A 54 19.71 -2.26 -8.38
C PHE A 54 19.42 -1.91 -6.92
N VAL A 55 19.91 -2.72 -6.00
CA VAL A 55 19.47 -2.71 -4.59
C VAL A 55 19.74 -1.37 -3.94
N ASN A 56 20.96 -0.82 -4.11
CA ASN A 56 21.40 0.42 -3.47
C ASN A 56 21.18 1.66 -4.35
N ARG A 57 20.20 1.63 -5.28
CA ARG A 57 19.79 2.82 -6.03
C ARG A 57 19.06 3.82 -5.14
N ASP A 58 19.18 5.10 -5.44
CA ASP A 58 18.28 6.10 -4.91
C ASP A 58 16.85 5.86 -5.40
N ARG A 59 15.86 6.23 -4.60
CA ARG A 59 14.43 6.15 -4.95
C ARG A 59 13.94 7.52 -5.38
N PHE A 60 13.29 7.60 -6.53
CA PHE A 60 12.62 8.81 -6.99
C PHE A 60 11.12 8.62 -7.02
N VAL A 61 10.39 9.47 -6.31
CA VAL A 61 8.93 9.44 -6.23
C VAL A 61 8.35 10.74 -6.78
N LEU A 62 7.48 10.64 -7.77
CA LEU A 62 6.71 11.77 -8.30
C LEU A 62 5.33 11.77 -7.60
N SER A 63 5.21 12.49 -6.47
CA SER A 63 3.97 12.53 -5.67
C SER A 63 2.84 13.27 -6.38
N ASN A 64 3.15 14.29 -7.17
CA ASN A 64 2.22 14.91 -8.11
C ASN A 64 2.15 14.11 -9.41
N GLY A 65 1.61 12.88 -9.33
CA GLY A 65 1.63 11.88 -10.40
C GLY A 65 0.95 12.30 -11.71
N HIS A 66 0.10 13.33 -11.70
CA HIS A 66 -0.44 13.92 -12.93
C HIS A 66 0.66 14.50 -13.83
N ALA A 67 1.82 14.86 -13.28
CA ALA A 67 3.01 15.29 -14.04
C ALA A 67 3.76 14.09 -14.70
N SER A 68 3.10 12.99 -14.99
CA SER A 68 3.68 11.71 -15.42
C SER A 68 4.64 11.82 -16.61
N MET A 69 4.38 12.72 -17.58
CA MET A 69 5.31 12.94 -18.69
C MET A 69 6.68 13.45 -18.25
N LEU A 70 6.82 14.05 -17.05
CA LEU A 70 8.12 14.39 -16.49
C LEU A 70 8.95 13.13 -16.29
N ILE A 71 8.45 12.18 -15.49
CA ILE A 71 9.20 10.95 -15.18
C ILE A 71 9.42 10.09 -16.43
N TYR A 72 8.45 10.02 -17.35
CA TYR A 72 8.62 9.26 -18.59
C TYR A 72 9.71 9.87 -19.48
N SER A 73 9.76 11.19 -19.61
CA SER A 73 10.82 11.88 -20.35
C SER A 73 12.19 11.62 -19.72
N LEU A 74 12.28 11.66 -18.39
CA LEU A 74 13.52 11.41 -17.65
C LEU A 74 14.00 9.97 -17.82
N LEU A 75 13.11 8.98 -17.69
CA LEU A 75 13.42 7.56 -17.89
C LEU A 75 13.90 7.30 -19.31
N HIS A 76 13.22 7.86 -20.31
CA HIS A 76 13.63 7.76 -21.71
C HIS A 76 15.04 8.35 -21.95
N LEU A 77 15.26 9.60 -21.53
CA LEU A 77 16.50 10.31 -21.77
C LEU A 77 17.70 9.66 -21.06
N THR A 78 17.50 9.11 -19.86
CA THR A 78 18.56 8.48 -19.06
C THR A 78 18.90 7.05 -19.46
N GLY A 79 18.15 6.44 -20.41
CA GLY A 79 18.49 5.16 -21.02
C GLY A 79 17.80 3.93 -20.42
N TYR A 80 16.68 4.11 -19.68
CA TYR A 80 15.79 3.01 -19.32
C TYR A 80 15.14 2.38 -20.56
N ASP A 81 14.53 1.21 -20.40
CA ASP A 81 13.77 0.54 -21.46
C ASP A 81 12.41 1.24 -21.69
N LEU A 82 12.48 2.46 -22.15
CA LEU A 82 11.35 3.30 -22.53
C LEU A 82 11.70 4.07 -23.80
N SER A 83 11.16 3.64 -24.92
CA SER A 83 11.47 4.20 -26.23
C SER A 83 10.73 5.50 -26.53
N ILE A 84 11.17 6.24 -27.57
CA ILE A 84 10.45 7.42 -28.07
C ILE A 84 9.04 7.06 -28.57
N GLU A 85 8.86 5.85 -29.10
CA GLU A 85 7.55 5.35 -29.53
C GLU A 85 6.63 5.10 -28.36
N ASP A 86 7.17 4.66 -27.21
CA ASP A 86 6.38 4.55 -25.95
C ASP A 86 5.89 5.93 -25.50
N LEU A 87 6.73 6.97 -25.59
CA LEU A 87 6.32 8.34 -25.28
C LEU A 87 5.25 8.87 -26.25
N LYS A 88 5.36 8.53 -27.54
CA LYS A 88 4.35 8.87 -28.55
C LYS A 88 3.01 8.19 -28.32
N ASN A 89 3.01 7.05 -27.60
CA ASN A 89 1.83 6.30 -27.22
C ASN A 89 1.31 6.62 -25.81
N PHE A 90 1.66 7.78 -25.27
CA PHE A 90 1.17 8.24 -23.98
C PHE A 90 -0.35 8.14 -23.87
N ARG A 91 -0.86 7.53 -22.79
CA ARG A 91 -2.29 7.31 -22.51
C ARG A 91 -3.03 6.46 -23.54
N GLN A 92 -2.35 5.65 -24.34
CA GLN A 92 -3.01 4.71 -25.25
C GLN A 92 -3.17 3.34 -24.61
N LEU A 93 -4.17 2.57 -25.03
CA LEU A 93 -4.42 1.22 -24.52
C LEU A 93 -3.20 0.32 -24.75
N GLY A 94 -2.73 -0.34 -23.68
CA GLY A 94 -1.57 -1.23 -23.73
C GLY A 94 -0.22 -0.51 -23.83
N SER A 95 -0.19 0.80 -23.63
CA SER A 95 1.05 1.60 -23.61
C SER A 95 1.80 1.43 -22.29
N LYS A 96 3.15 1.47 -22.35
CA LYS A 96 4.01 1.57 -21.17
C LYS A 96 3.90 2.92 -20.46
N THR A 97 3.23 3.93 -21.05
CA THR A 97 3.14 5.29 -20.51
C THR A 97 1.69 5.63 -20.12
N PRO A 98 1.14 5.05 -19.04
CA PRO A 98 -0.20 5.35 -18.56
C PRO A 98 -0.33 6.82 -18.12
N GLY A 99 -1.56 7.25 -17.88
CA GLY A 99 -1.89 8.64 -17.55
C GLY A 99 -1.22 9.17 -16.26
N HIS A 100 -0.96 8.29 -15.32
CA HIS A 100 -0.21 8.51 -14.08
C HIS A 100 0.82 7.40 -13.95
N PRO A 101 1.94 7.59 -13.22
CA PRO A 101 2.95 6.53 -13.06
C PRO A 101 2.37 5.30 -12.39
N GLU A 102 2.57 4.11 -12.99
CA GLU A 102 2.11 2.84 -12.46
C GLU A 102 3.31 1.91 -12.21
N TYR A 103 3.39 1.42 -10.97
CA TYR A 103 4.41 0.45 -10.56
C TYR A 103 4.24 -0.87 -11.32
N GLY A 104 5.35 -1.35 -11.89
CA GLY A 104 5.36 -2.59 -12.66
C GLY A 104 5.15 -2.40 -14.17
N GLU A 105 4.58 -1.28 -14.62
CA GLU A 105 4.37 -1.01 -16.05
C GLU A 105 5.63 -0.42 -16.72
N VAL A 106 6.33 0.47 -16.03
CA VAL A 106 7.54 1.11 -16.54
C VAL A 106 8.74 0.84 -15.64
N PRO A 107 9.85 0.30 -16.16
CA PRO A 107 11.08 0.17 -15.39
C PRO A 107 11.56 1.53 -14.86
N GLY A 108 11.83 1.63 -13.56
CA GLY A 108 12.27 2.88 -12.90
C GLY A 108 11.15 3.68 -12.23
N VAL A 109 9.89 3.28 -12.38
CA VAL A 109 8.78 3.81 -11.57
C VAL A 109 8.73 3.05 -10.25
N GLU A 110 9.00 3.76 -9.15
CA GLU A 110 9.13 3.15 -7.81
C GLU A 110 7.79 2.90 -7.12
N THR A 111 6.75 3.66 -7.48
CA THR A 111 5.40 3.54 -6.91
C THR A 111 4.35 4.11 -7.84
N THR A 112 3.13 3.58 -7.76
CA THR A 112 1.97 4.16 -8.44
C THR A 112 1.52 5.41 -7.70
N THR A 113 1.43 6.52 -8.42
CA THR A 113 0.92 7.81 -7.94
C THR A 113 -0.25 8.30 -8.81
N GLY A 114 -0.86 9.40 -8.40
CA GLY A 114 -2.07 9.94 -9.04
C GLY A 114 -2.99 10.51 -7.97
N PRO A 115 -3.40 9.73 -6.94
CA PRO A 115 -3.95 10.33 -5.72
C PRO A 115 -2.89 11.18 -5.05
N LEU A 116 -3.13 12.49 -4.96
CA LEU A 116 -2.18 13.45 -4.39
C LEU A 116 -1.86 13.11 -2.93
N GLY A 117 -0.62 13.35 -2.49
CA GLY A 117 -0.17 13.00 -1.14
C GLY A 117 0.21 11.52 -0.94
N MET A 118 -0.27 10.59 -1.77
CA MET A 118 0.11 9.18 -1.66
C MET A 118 1.62 8.96 -1.83
N GLY A 119 2.21 9.64 -2.81
CA GLY A 119 3.63 9.51 -3.12
C GLY A 119 4.54 9.91 -1.95
N ILE A 120 4.26 11.02 -1.25
CA ILE A 120 5.06 11.39 -0.07
C ILE A 120 4.89 10.38 1.08
N GLY A 121 3.68 9.82 1.28
CA GLY A 121 3.46 8.74 2.24
C GLY A 121 4.31 7.51 1.93
N ASN A 122 4.36 7.10 0.65
CA ASN A 122 5.20 5.98 0.22
C ASN A 122 6.70 6.31 0.35
N ALA A 123 7.12 7.54 0.01
CA ALA A 123 8.51 7.97 0.15
C ALA A 123 9.00 7.96 1.60
N VAL A 124 8.14 8.32 2.55
CA VAL A 124 8.44 8.18 3.99
C VAL A 124 8.69 6.71 4.34
N GLY A 125 7.86 5.80 3.87
CA GLY A 125 8.06 4.35 4.08
C GLY A 125 9.36 3.83 3.45
N MET A 126 9.72 4.29 2.26
CA MET A 126 10.99 3.94 1.60
C MET A 126 12.20 4.42 2.41
N ALA A 127 12.17 5.66 2.89
CA ALA A 127 13.25 6.22 3.71
C ALA A 127 13.36 5.52 5.09
N MET A 128 12.23 5.11 5.67
CA MET A 128 12.22 4.27 6.89
C MET A 128 12.90 2.93 6.63
N ALA A 129 12.54 2.26 5.54
CA ALA A 129 13.10 0.96 5.17
C ALA A 129 14.60 1.04 4.93
N GLU A 130 15.09 2.07 4.22
CA GLU A 130 16.53 2.31 4.05
C GLU A 130 17.23 2.41 5.40
N ARG A 131 16.74 3.26 6.30
CA ARG A 131 17.39 3.50 7.59
C ARG A 131 17.39 2.25 8.48
N MET A 132 16.28 1.51 8.51
CA MET A 132 16.17 0.27 9.29
C MET A 132 17.10 -0.82 8.75
N LEU A 133 17.18 -1.01 7.42
CA LEU A 133 18.10 -1.96 6.81
C LEU A 133 19.57 -1.56 7.03
N ALA A 134 19.90 -0.26 6.90
CA ALA A 134 21.24 0.25 7.17
C ALA A 134 21.67 -0.06 8.62
N ASN A 135 20.80 0.15 9.58
CA ASN A 135 21.07 -0.17 10.99
C ASN A 135 21.31 -1.67 11.22
N GLU A 136 20.56 -2.51 10.53
CA GLU A 136 20.64 -3.96 10.72
C GLU A 136 21.84 -4.57 9.99
N PHE A 137 22.10 -4.15 8.75
CA PHE A 137 23.06 -4.83 7.87
C PHE A 137 24.39 -4.12 7.69
N ASN A 138 24.47 -2.78 7.77
CA ASN A 138 25.74 -2.08 7.58
C ASN A 138 26.76 -2.46 8.66
N ARG A 139 28.03 -2.50 8.28
CA ARG A 139 29.17 -2.71 9.18
C ARG A 139 30.23 -1.67 8.88
N GLU A 140 31.13 -1.42 9.82
CA GLU A 140 32.18 -0.40 9.69
C GLU A 140 32.97 -0.57 8.38
N GLY A 141 32.93 0.46 7.53
CA GLY A 141 33.56 0.46 6.21
C GLY A 141 32.87 -0.43 5.16
N LEU A 142 31.70 -0.99 5.45
CA LEU A 142 30.94 -1.89 4.58
C LEU A 142 29.45 -1.48 4.61
N ASP A 143 29.17 -0.25 4.14
CA ASP A 143 27.82 0.31 4.08
C ASP A 143 27.10 -0.18 2.82
N ILE A 144 26.48 -1.36 2.91
CA ILE A 144 25.78 -2.01 1.78
C ILE A 144 24.40 -1.39 1.51
N VAL A 145 23.86 -0.62 2.46
CA VAL A 145 22.62 0.14 2.35
C VAL A 145 22.93 1.61 2.61
N ASP A 146 23.02 2.41 1.54
CA ASP A 146 23.35 3.83 1.60
C ASP A 146 22.78 4.54 0.38
N HIS A 147 21.50 4.93 0.43
CA HIS A 147 20.82 5.63 -0.65
C HIS A 147 19.75 6.58 -0.14
N TYR A 148 19.40 7.54 -0.98
CA TYR A 148 18.42 8.58 -0.68
C TYR A 148 17.04 8.22 -1.27
N THR A 149 16.02 8.81 -0.67
CA THR A 149 14.69 8.89 -1.25
C THR A 149 14.39 10.34 -1.61
N TYR A 150 14.21 10.60 -2.89
CA TYR A 150 13.83 11.92 -3.41
C TYR A 150 12.36 11.94 -3.80
N VAL A 151 11.65 12.99 -3.45
CA VAL A 151 10.23 13.12 -3.81
C VAL A 151 9.92 14.50 -4.37
N PHE A 152 9.25 14.55 -5.53
CA PHE A 152 8.70 15.80 -6.06
C PHE A 152 7.23 15.92 -5.66
N MET A 153 6.84 17.11 -5.23
CA MET A 153 5.51 17.44 -4.75
C MET A 153 5.05 18.79 -5.31
N GLY A 154 3.76 18.97 -5.48
CA GLY A 154 3.14 20.27 -5.78
C GLY A 154 2.22 20.76 -4.67
N ASP A 155 1.62 21.93 -4.85
CA ASP A 155 0.68 22.54 -3.88
C ASP A 155 -0.43 21.57 -3.44
N GLY A 156 -1.04 20.89 -4.39
CA GLY A 156 -2.11 19.93 -4.10
C GLY A 156 -1.65 18.73 -3.23
N CYS A 157 -0.41 18.28 -3.38
CA CYS A 157 0.13 17.23 -2.49
C CYS A 157 0.20 17.71 -1.04
N LEU A 158 0.51 18.99 -0.83
CA LEU A 158 0.66 19.58 0.50
C LEU A 158 -0.69 19.98 1.13
N MET A 159 -1.75 20.12 0.33
CA MET A 159 -3.12 20.32 0.83
C MET A 159 -3.72 19.04 1.40
N GLU A 160 -3.31 17.87 0.88
CA GLU A 160 -3.84 16.57 1.33
C GLU A 160 -3.51 16.28 2.79
N GLY A 161 -4.48 15.79 3.55
CA GLY A 161 -4.32 15.44 4.97
C GLY A 161 -3.20 14.45 5.24
N ILE A 162 -3.00 13.47 4.36
CA ILE A 162 -1.93 12.48 4.47
C ILE A 162 -0.53 13.12 4.49
N SER A 163 -0.33 14.27 3.83
CA SER A 163 0.96 14.96 3.85
C SER A 163 1.31 15.47 5.25
N HIS A 164 0.31 15.91 6.03
CA HIS A 164 0.49 16.32 7.42
C HIS A 164 0.88 15.12 8.29
N GLU A 165 0.18 14.00 8.14
CA GLU A 165 0.46 12.77 8.88
C GLU A 165 1.88 12.25 8.58
N ALA A 166 2.21 12.08 7.29
CA ALA A 166 3.46 11.47 6.84
C ALA A 166 4.67 12.38 7.11
N CYS A 167 4.58 13.69 6.82
CA CYS A 167 5.70 14.61 7.01
C CYS A 167 5.98 14.87 8.50
N SER A 168 4.94 14.95 9.33
CA SER A 168 5.11 15.03 10.78
C SER A 168 5.83 13.79 11.33
N LEU A 169 5.46 12.59 10.88
CA LEU A 169 6.12 11.35 11.26
C LEU A 169 7.59 11.32 10.81
N ALA A 170 7.87 11.72 9.56
CA ALA A 170 9.23 11.74 9.00
C ALA A 170 10.17 12.65 9.80
N GLY A 171 9.69 13.82 10.22
CA GLY A 171 10.45 14.72 11.08
C GLY A 171 10.69 14.13 12.47
N THR A 172 9.66 13.55 13.09
CA THR A 172 9.76 12.85 14.37
C THR A 172 10.81 11.73 14.34
N LEU A 173 10.85 10.95 13.25
CA LEU A 173 11.79 9.84 13.08
C LEU A 173 13.20 10.30 12.67
N GLY A 174 13.37 11.53 12.20
CA GLY A 174 14.66 12.07 11.77
C GLY A 174 15.18 11.40 10.49
N LEU A 175 14.34 11.27 9.45
CA LEU A 175 14.69 10.59 8.20
C LEU A 175 15.60 11.43 7.30
N GLY A 176 16.89 11.57 7.68
CA GLY A 176 17.84 12.50 7.04
C GLY A 176 18.16 12.20 5.58
N LYS A 177 17.83 11.01 5.06
CA LYS A 177 17.99 10.67 3.62
C LYS A 177 16.70 10.83 2.82
N LEU A 178 15.65 11.44 3.39
CA LEU A 178 14.44 11.86 2.68
C LEU A 178 14.58 13.32 2.28
N ILE A 179 14.63 13.59 0.97
CA ILE A 179 14.75 14.94 0.40
C ILE A 179 13.54 15.20 -0.50
N ALA A 180 12.71 16.14 -0.09
CA ALA A 180 11.53 16.57 -0.84
C ALA A 180 11.81 17.89 -1.57
N LEU A 181 11.46 17.94 -2.86
CA LEU A 181 11.48 19.15 -3.65
C LEU A 181 10.04 19.58 -3.93
N TYR A 182 9.68 20.75 -3.46
CA TYR A 182 8.33 21.29 -3.58
C TYR A 182 8.26 22.28 -4.74
N ASP A 183 7.51 21.90 -5.78
CA ASP A 183 7.11 22.75 -6.90
C ASP A 183 6.06 23.77 -6.41
N SER A 184 6.54 24.90 -5.90
CA SER A 184 5.72 25.98 -5.37
C SER A 184 5.33 26.94 -6.50
N ASN A 185 4.41 26.53 -7.35
CA ASN A 185 3.98 27.32 -8.50
C ASN A 185 2.70 28.13 -8.25
N GLY A 186 1.99 27.88 -7.15
CA GLY A 186 0.80 28.61 -6.72
C GLY A 186 -0.43 28.42 -7.61
N ILE A 187 -0.46 27.37 -8.45
CA ILE A 187 -1.55 27.12 -9.39
C ILE A 187 -2.05 25.69 -9.24
N SER A 188 -3.36 25.55 -9.09
CA SER A 188 -4.09 24.27 -9.21
C SER A 188 -4.96 24.27 -10.46
N ILE A 189 -5.74 23.20 -10.66
CA ILE A 189 -6.67 23.13 -11.79
C ILE A 189 -7.77 24.19 -11.71
N ASP A 190 -8.16 24.61 -10.50
CA ASP A 190 -9.13 25.67 -10.25
C ASP A 190 -8.54 27.09 -10.43
N GLY A 191 -7.23 27.21 -10.59
CA GLY A 191 -6.55 28.51 -10.74
C GLY A 191 -5.55 28.82 -9.63
N SER A 192 -5.40 30.10 -9.28
CA SER A 192 -4.46 30.55 -8.23
C SER A 192 -4.91 30.05 -6.86
N VAL A 193 -4.01 29.38 -6.16
CA VAL A 193 -4.29 28.80 -4.83
C VAL A 193 -4.42 29.83 -3.70
N LYS A 194 -4.13 31.10 -3.95
CA LYS A 194 -4.12 32.18 -2.92
C LYS A 194 -5.44 32.31 -2.15
N GLY A 195 -6.57 31.86 -2.74
CA GLY A 195 -7.88 31.96 -2.10
C GLY A 195 -8.22 30.81 -1.14
N TRP A 196 -7.48 29.69 -1.22
CA TRP A 196 -7.83 28.48 -0.44
C TRP A 196 -6.62 27.69 0.08
N PHE A 197 -5.39 28.14 -0.18
CA PHE A 197 -4.18 27.57 0.40
C PHE A 197 -3.22 28.70 0.76
N ALA A 198 -3.30 29.13 2.02
CA ALA A 198 -2.52 30.24 2.58
C ALA A 198 -1.54 29.78 3.66
N ASP A 199 -1.24 28.50 3.71
CA ASP A 199 -0.32 27.91 4.68
C ASP A 199 1.09 28.50 4.51
N ASP A 200 1.74 28.84 5.63
CA ASP A 200 3.16 29.07 5.67
C ASP A 200 3.89 27.72 5.66
N THR A 201 4.11 27.17 4.47
CA THR A 201 4.71 25.85 4.28
C THR A 201 6.07 25.73 4.96
N LYS A 202 6.88 26.80 4.96
CA LYS A 202 8.16 26.83 5.66
C LYS A 202 7.98 26.58 7.16
N LYS A 203 7.18 27.40 7.83
CA LYS A 203 6.92 27.24 9.27
C LYS A 203 6.30 25.91 9.61
N ARG A 204 5.40 25.40 8.74
CA ARG A 204 4.77 24.11 8.92
C ARG A 204 5.82 23.00 8.96
N PHE A 205 6.74 22.94 8.00
CA PHE A 205 7.78 21.91 7.94
C PHE A 205 8.87 22.11 8.99
N GLU A 206 9.23 23.34 9.30
CA GLU A 206 10.10 23.64 10.47
C GLU A 206 9.46 23.12 11.78
N GLY A 207 8.14 23.31 11.94
CA GLY A 207 7.37 22.75 13.06
C GLY A 207 7.33 21.21 13.11
N TYR A 208 7.45 20.54 11.97
CA TYR A 208 7.61 19.09 11.92
C TYR A 208 9.04 18.62 12.22
N GLY A 209 10.01 19.52 12.36
CA GLY A 209 11.41 19.18 12.58
C GLY A 209 12.22 18.93 11.29
N TRP A 210 11.74 19.36 10.14
CA TRP A 210 12.46 19.28 8.88
C TRP A 210 13.49 20.41 8.74
N GLN A 211 14.57 20.14 8.00
CA GLN A 211 15.37 21.21 7.39
C GLN A 211 14.58 21.81 6.24
N VAL A 212 14.43 23.14 6.20
CA VAL A 212 13.76 23.83 5.10
C VAL A 212 14.74 24.73 4.39
N ILE A 213 14.86 24.57 3.08
CA ILE A 213 15.76 25.33 2.20
C ILE A 213 14.91 26.02 1.14
N GLU A 214 15.05 27.32 0.99
CA GLU A 214 14.34 28.10 -0.03
C GLU A 214 15.30 28.49 -1.14
N VAL A 215 14.93 28.20 -2.39
CA VAL A 215 15.62 28.76 -3.55
C VAL A 215 14.87 29.98 -4.07
N ALA A 216 15.59 30.96 -4.60
CA ALA A 216 14.94 32.16 -5.13
C ALA A 216 14.18 31.87 -6.46
N ASN A 217 14.66 30.91 -7.24
CA ASN A 217 14.08 30.56 -8.52
C ASN A 217 14.25 29.04 -8.78
N GLY A 218 13.17 28.29 -8.71
CA GLY A 218 13.15 26.84 -9.01
C GLY A 218 13.34 26.50 -10.49
N ASN A 219 13.21 27.49 -11.38
CA ASN A 219 13.56 27.37 -12.79
C ASN A 219 15.06 27.74 -13.08
N ASP A 220 15.89 27.74 -12.05
CA ASP A 220 17.35 27.87 -12.14
C ASP A 220 17.99 26.59 -11.54
N GLY A 221 18.40 25.67 -12.39
CA GLY A 221 19.00 24.41 -11.98
C GLY A 221 20.28 24.57 -11.13
N ALA A 222 21.02 25.66 -11.27
CA ALA A 222 22.20 25.90 -10.45
C ALA A 222 21.84 26.19 -8.98
N GLN A 223 20.79 26.95 -8.74
CA GLN A 223 20.29 27.20 -7.38
C GLN A 223 19.73 25.92 -6.75
N VAL A 224 19.02 25.10 -7.55
CA VAL A 224 18.48 23.81 -7.08
C VAL A 224 19.61 22.84 -6.71
N ARG A 225 20.73 22.79 -7.49
CA ARG A 225 21.90 21.96 -7.15
C ARG A 225 22.49 22.34 -5.80
N VAL A 226 22.71 23.60 -5.54
CA VAL A 226 23.22 24.10 -4.25
C VAL A 226 22.28 23.70 -3.11
N ALA A 227 20.97 23.83 -3.32
CA ALA A 227 19.99 23.44 -2.31
C ALA A 227 19.99 21.92 -2.03
N ILE A 228 20.16 21.08 -3.05
CA ILE A 228 20.29 19.61 -2.87
C ILE A 228 21.58 19.28 -2.11
N GLU A 229 22.70 19.96 -2.39
CA GLU A 229 23.95 19.78 -1.63
C GLU A 229 23.75 20.11 -0.15
N GLN A 230 23.08 21.24 0.15
CA GLN A 230 22.75 21.62 1.52
C GLN A 230 21.83 20.62 2.20
N ALA A 231 20.84 20.08 1.49
CA ALA A 231 19.95 19.06 2.00
C ALA A 231 20.71 17.75 2.35
N LYS A 232 21.63 17.32 1.48
CA LYS A 232 22.46 16.13 1.71
C LYS A 232 23.45 16.29 2.86
N ALA A 233 23.82 17.50 3.22
CA ALA A 233 24.73 17.78 4.34
C ALA A 233 24.05 17.56 5.71
N ASP A 234 22.72 17.62 5.79
CA ASP A 234 21.96 17.29 7.01
C ASP A 234 21.45 15.84 6.98
N THR A 235 22.18 14.94 7.60
CA THR A 235 21.82 13.52 7.69
C THR A 235 20.91 13.18 8.86
N LYS A 236 20.49 14.17 9.65
CA LYS A 236 19.69 13.96 10.88
C LYS A 236 18.22 14.32 10.71
N ARG A 237 17.90 15.17 9.76
CA ARG A 237 16.54 15.64 9.52
C ARG A 237 16.15 15.47 8.06
N PRO A 238 14.90 15.11 7.76
CA PRO A 238 14.43 15.19 6.39
C PRO A 238 14.49 16.63 5.89
N SER A 239 14.67 16.82 4.57
CA SER A 239 14.82 18.14 3.98
C SER A 239 13.70 18.46 3.02
N LEU A 240 13.16 19.69 3.11
CA LEU A 240 12.25 20.27 2.14
C LEU A 240 12.98 21.41 1.41
N ILE A 241 13.06 21.30 0.09
CA ILE A 241 13.54 22.38 -0.77
C ILE A 241 12.32 23.04 -1.42
N ILE A 242 12.02 24.26 -1.05
CA ILE A 242 10.92 25.04 -1.64
C ILE A 242 11.44 25.70 -2.91
N CYS A 243 10.85 25.30 -4.04
CA CYS A 243 11.24 25.76 -5.38
C CYS A 243 10.11 26.58 -5.99
N PRO A 244 10.13 27.90 -5.92
CA PRO A 244 9.22 28.75 -6.69
C PRO A 244 9.45 28.51 -8.18
N THR A 245 8.45 27.97 -8.89
CA THR A 245 8.51 27.70 -10.32
C THR A 245 7.38 28.38 -11.06
N THR A 246 7.41 28.29 -12.38
CA THR A 246 6.31 28.75 -13.23
C THR A 246 5.69 27.53 -13.92
N ILE A 247 4.45 27.20 -13.60
CA ILE A 247 3.72 26.16 -14.32
C ILE A 247 3.63 26.50 -15.80
N GLY A 248 3.86 25.54 -16.69
CA GLY A 248 3.86 25.81 -18.14
C GLY A 248 5.00 26.71 -18.58
N PHE A 249 6.16 26.67 -17.91
CA PHE A 249 7.33 27.50 -18.16
C PHE A 249 7.71 27.54 -19.65
N GLY A 250 7.89 28.72 -20.18
CA GLY A 250 8.22 28.98 -21.59
C GLY A 250 7.01 29.21 -22.50
N SER A 251 5.78 28.90 -22.05
CA SER A 251 4.57 29.18 -22.83
C SER A 251 4.23 30.66 -22.80
N PRO A 252 4.18 31.38 -23.97
CA PRO A 252 3.93 32.82 -23.99
C PRO A 252 2.56 33.24 -23.44
N LYS A 253 1.53 32.40 -23.61
CA LYS A 253 0.14 32.74 -23.24
C LYS A 253 -0.40 31.96 -22.05
N LYS A 254 0.17 30.78 -21.75
CA LYS A 254 -0.39 29.85 -20.75
C LYS A 254 0.49 29.66 -19.52
N ALA A 255 1.74 30.14 -19.53
CA ALA A 255 2.63 30.06 -18.36
C ALA A 255 2.02 30.78 -17.16
N GLY A 256 2.16 30.21 -15.96
CA GLY A 256 1.64 30.76 -14.71
C GLY A 256 0.12 30.72 -14.57
N THR A 257 -0.59 29.94 -15.41
CA THR A 257 -2.05 29.84 -15.39
C THR A 257 -2.55 28.40 -15.36
N SER A 258 -3.78 28.19 -14.89
CA SER A 258 -4.47 26.88 -14.91
C SER A 258 -4.68 26.33 -16.31
N ALA A 259 -4.63 27.16 -17.35
CA ALA A 259 -4.77 26.73 -18.75
C ALA A 259 -3.64 25.79 -19.22
N SER A 260 -2.49 25.77 -18.54
CA SER A 260 -1.40 24.81 -18.76
C SER A 260 -1.45 23.60 -17.84
N HIS A 261 -2.32 23.61 -16.81
CA HIS A 261 -2.32 22.57 -15.77
C HIS A 261 -2.72 21.19 -16.33
N GLY A 262 -3.94 21.04 -16.83
CA GLY A 262 -4.54 19.74 -17.12
C GLY A 262 -5.08 19.59 -18.55
N ALA A 263 -4.60 20.38 -19.51
CA ALA A 263 -5.01 20.33 -20.90
C ALA A 263 -3.82 20.52 -21.84
N PRO A 264 -3.88 19.97 -23.08
CA PRO A 264 -2.89 20.23 -24.12
C PRO A 264 -2.74 21.73 -24.38
N LEU A 265 -1.52 22.17 -24.70
CA LEU A 265 -1.27 23.59 -25.00
C LEU A 265 -1.90 24.04 -26.33
N GLY A 266 -2.04 23.11 -27.28
CA GLY A 266 -2.41 23.42 -28.65
C GLY A 266 -1.18 23.63 -29.54
N ASP A 267 -1.31 23.30 -30.83
CA ASP A 267 -0.17 23.26 -31.76
C ASP A 267 0.47 24.63 -31.92
N ASP A 268 -0.30 25.71 -32.01
CA ASP A 268 0.21 27.08 -32.14
C ASP A 268 0.97 27.50 -30.90
N GLU A 269 0.46 27.16 -29.70
CA GLU A 269 1.11 27.52 -28.43
C GLU A 269 2.38 26.70 -28.21
N ILE A 270 2.41 25.43 -28.65
CA ILE A 270 3.63 24.60 -28.60
C ILE A 270 4.71 25.18 -29.52
N ALA A 271 4.34 25.58 -30.74
CA ALA A 271 5.27 26.21 -31.67
C ALA A 271 5.85 27.51 -31.08
N ALA A 272 4.99 28.37 -30.50
CA ALA A 272 5.41 29.60 -29.84
C ALA A 272 6.28 29.31 -28.60
N THR A 273 5.95 28.27 -27.81
CA THR A 273 6.74 27.85 -26.65
C THR A 273 8.12 27.36 -27.04
N LYS A 274 8.22 26.49 -28.05
CA LYS A 274 9.50 26.00 -28.59
C LYS A 274 10.37 27.18 -29.07
N ALA A 275 9.78 28.14 -29.78
CA ALA A 275 10.46 29.34 -30.20
C ALA A 275 10.98 30.21 -29.03
N ALA A 276 10.15 30.41 -28.00
CA ALA A 276 10.51 31.15 -26.79
C ALA A 276 11.63 30.49 -25.98
N LEU A 277 11.67 29.15 -25.96
CA LEU A 277 12.71 28.35 -25.31
C LEU A 277 13.97 28.19 -26.16
N GLY A 278 14.00 28.68 -27.41
CA GLY A 278 15.09 28.46 -28.36
C GLY A 278 15.18 27.02 -28.86
N TRP A 279 14.12 26.21 -28.69
CA TRP A 279 14.08 24.81 -29.10
C TRP A 279 13.66 24.69 -30.57
N LYS A 280 14.60 24.34 -31.42
CA LYS A 280 14.46 24.34 -32.88
C LYS A 280 14.12 22.98 -33.51
N TYR A 281 13.97 21.96 -32.67
CA TYR A 281 13.73 20.59 -33.14
C TYR A 281 12.23 20.29 -33.24
N GLY A 282 11.89 19.33 -34.12
CA GLY A 282 10.53 18.88 -34.35
C GLY A 282 9.89 18.15 -33.16
N PRO A 283 8.62 17.72 -33.27
CA PRO A 283 7.99 16.91 -32.24
C PRO A 283 8.73 15.58 -32.04
N PHE A 284 9.03 15.27 -30.78
CA PHE A 284 9.76 14.05 -30.36
C PHE A 284 11.17 13.93 -30.96
N GLU A 285 11.72 14.99 -31.49
CA GLU A 285 13.09 15.03 -32.03
C GLU A 285 14.06 15.56 -30.94
N ILE A 286 14.99 14.69 -30.54
CA ILE A 286 16.02 15.01 -29.53
C ILE A 286 17.40 14.80 -30.19
N PRO A 287 18.29 15.81 -30.18
CA PRO A 287 19.63 15.69 -30.75
C PRO A 287 20.48 14.67 -29.99
N GLN A 288 21.41 14.04 -30.72
CA GLN A 288 22.29 13.03 -30.14
C GLN A 288 23.19 13.55 -29.02
N GLU A 289 23.62 14.82 -29.11
CA GLU A 289 24.39 15.50 -28.06
C GLU A 289 23.61 15.64 -26.75
N ILE A 290 22.27 15.82 -26.81
CA ILE A 290 21.40 15.86 -25.63
C ILE A 290 21.24 14.46 -25.03
N TYR A 291 21.00 13.43 -25.86
CA TYR A 291 20.98 12.05 -25.37
C TYR A 291 22.28 11.66 -24.67
N LYS A 292 23.43 12.03 -25.23
CA LYS A 292 24.74 11.75 -24.65
C LYS A 292 24.93 12.39 -23.27
N GLU A 293 24.43 13.60 -23.07
CA GLU A 293 24.52 14.30 -21.78
C GLU A 293 23.54 13.74 -20.73
N TRP A 294 22.39 13.19 -21.16
CA TRP A 294 21.42 12.56 -20.28
C TRP A 294 21.71 11.09 -19.98
N ASP A 295 22.41 10.38 -20.84
CA ASP A 295 22.67 8.95 -20.72
C ASP A 295 23.36 8.59 -19.40
N ALA A 296 22.66 7.88 -18.53
CA ALA A 296 23.15 7.44 -17.24
C ALA A 296 23.63 5.97 -17.24
N THR A 297 23.64 5.30 -18.39
CA THR A 297 23.90 3.84 -18.47
C THR A 297 25.31 3.48 -18.01
N GLU A 298 26.34 4.23 -18.44
CA GLU A 298 27.72 3.98 -18.02
C GLU A 298 27.95 4.34 -16.55
N LYS A 299 27.42 5.49 -16.09
CA LYS A 299 27.48 5.91 -14.68
C LYS A 299 26.80 4.86 -13.79
N GLY A 300 25.60 4.41 -14.17
CA GLY A 300 24.84 3.41 -13.43
C GLY A 300 25.52 2.05 -13.35
N ALA A 301 26.11 1.59 -14.46
CA ALA A 301 26.87 0.35 -14.47
C ALA A 301 28.11 0.40 -13.55
N LYS A 302 28.82 1.54 -13.50
CA LYS A 302 29.96 1.74 -12.59
C LYS A 302 29.53 1.76 -11.13
N LEU A 303 28.43 2.44 -10.81
CA LEU A 303 27.86 2.47 -9.44
C LEU A 303 27.52 1.06 -8.96
N GLU A 304 26.83 0.29 -9.78
CA GLU A 304 26.46 -1.09 -9.43
C GLU A 304 27.69 -2.00 -9.32
N ALA A 305 28.67 -1.88 -10.23
CA ALA A 305 29.91 -2.65 -10.15
C ALA A 305 30.66 -2.37 -8.83
N SER A 306 30.79 -1.11 -8.44
CA SER A 306 31.42 -0.72 -7.17
C SER A 306 30.66 -1.27 -5.96
N TRP A 307 29.31 -1.25 -5.99
CA TRP A 307 28.51 -1.85 -4.95
C TRP A 307 28.66 -3.37 -4.90
N ASN A 308 28.73 -4.05 -6.05
CA ASN A 308 28.93 -5.49 -6.11
C ASN A 308 30.29 -5.89 -5.52
N GLU A 309 31.35 -5.10 -5.74
CA GLU A 309 32.65 -5.31 -5.11
C GLU A 309 32.59 -5.13 -3.59
N LEU A 310 31.88 -4.11 -3.12
CA LEU A 310 31.64 -3.87 -1.69
C LEU A 310 30.86 -5.04 -1.08
N PHE A 311 29.79 -5.47 -1.74
CA PHE A 311 28.95 -6.56 -1.26
C PHE A 311 29.71 -7.92 -1.26
N ALA A 312 30.58 -8.15 -2.23
CA ALA A 312 31.44 -9.33 -2.22
C ALA A 312 32.40 -9.36 -1.00
N LYS A 313 32.96 -8.20 -0.62
CA LYS A 313 33.75 -8.08 0.61
C LYS A 313 32.90 -8.31 1.85
N TYR A 314 31.69 -7.75 1.88
CA TYR A 314 30.73 -7.95 2.95
C TYR A 314 30.38 -9.43 3.09
N LYS A 315 30.05 -10.10 1.99
CA LYS A 315 29.68 -11.54 1.96
C LYS A 315 30.82 -12.44 2.44
N ALA A 316 32.05 -12.07 2.15
CA ALA A 316 33.24 -12.83 2.62
C ALA A 316 33.42 -12.71 4.15
N GLN A 317 33.07 -11.57 4.75
CA GLN A 317 33.23 -11.33 6.17
C GLN A 317 31.99 -11.71 6.99
N PHE A 318 30.79 -11.55 6.41
CA PHE A 318 29.49 -11.75 7.08
C PHE A 318 28.54 -12.62 6.24
N PRO A 319 28.90 -13.90 5.95
CA PRO A 319 28.15 -14.73 5.00
C PRO A 319 26.69 -14.96 5.37
N GLU A 320 26.39 -15.12 6.67
CA GLU A 320 25.01 -15.32 7.14
C GLU A 320 24.15 -14.06 6.95
N LEU A 321 24.69 -12.89 7.32
CA LEU A 321 23.99 -11.62 7.12
C LEU A 321 23.80 -11.30 5.64
N ALA A 322 24.79 -11.60 4.79
CA ALA A 322 24.67 -11.41 3.35
C ALA A 322 23.57 -12.30 2.76
N SER A 323 23.51 -13.58 3.18
CA SER A 323 22.45 -14.50 2.73
C SER A 323 21.08 -14.03 3.16
N GLU A 324 20.95 -13.54 4.40
CA GLU A 324 19.69 -13.01 4.93
C GLU A 324 19.28 -11.72 4.19
N PHE A 325 20.21 -10.82 3.92
CA PHE A 325 19.97 -9.62 3.14
C PHE A 325 19.48 -9.95 1.71
N GLU A 326 20.19 -10.86 1.01
CA GLU A 326 19.78 -11.33 -0.33
C GLU A 326 18.38 -11.95 -0.30
N ARG A 327 18.07 -12.78 0.70
CA ARG A 327 16.76 -13.39 0.88
C ARG A 327 15.67 -12.34 1.02
N ARG A 328 15.85 -11.39 1.97
CA ARG A 328 14.86 -10.35 2.25
C ARG A 328 14.66 -9.42 1.06
N MET A 329 15.72 -8.96 0.42
CA MET A 329 15.63 -8.10 -0.76
C MET A 329 14.97 -8.80 -1.96
N SER A 330 15.06 -10.14 -2.04
CA SER A 330 14.32 -10.91 -3.06
C SER A 330 12.85 -11.18 -2.71
N GLY A 331 12.38 -10.80 -1.52
CA GLY A 331 11.03 -11.05 -1.03
C GLY A 331 10.72 -12.52 -0.70
N LYS A 332 11.72 -13.40 -0.71
CA LYS A 332 11.54 -14.83 -0.43
C LYS A 332 11.35 -15.11 1.06
N LEU A 333 10.44 -16.02 1.37
CA LEU A 333 10.30 -16.58 2.71
C LEU A 333 11.42 -17.59 3.00
N PRO A 334 11.73 -17.86 4.30
CA PRO A 334 12.60 -18.97 4.68
C PRO A 334 12.13 -20.30 4.05
N VAL A 335 13.07 -21.15 3.67
CA VAL A 335 12.77 -22.42 2.96
C VAL A 335 11.82 -23.33 3.75
N ASP A 336 11.93 -23.32 5.06
CA ASP A 336 11.12 -24.15 5.98
C ASP A 336 9.85 -23.45 6.48
N PHE A 337 9.56 -22.23 6.02
CA PHE A 337 8.43 -21.44 6.49
C PHE A 337 7.08 -22.16 6.34
N ALA A 338 6.77 -22.68 5.16
CA ALA A 338 5.48 -23.32 4.88
C ALA A 338 5.24 -24.56 5.75
N ALA A 339 6.29 -25.37 5.97
CA ALA A 339 6.21 -26.53 6.85
C ALA A 339 5.97 -26.13 8.31
N LYS A 340 6.79 -25.20 8.83
CA LYS A 340 6.65 -24.68 10.19
C LYS A 340 5.29 -24.04 10.44
N ALA A 341 4.80 -23.25 9.51
CA ALA A 341 3.48 -22.59 9.60
C ALA A 341 2.36 -23.65 9.62
N LYS A 342 2.41 -24.64 8.74
CA LYS A 342 1.42 -25.72 8.69
C LYS A 342 1.39 -26.51 10.01
N ASP A 343 2.53 -26.96 10.50
CA ASP A 343 2.63 -27.74 11.74
C ASP A 343 2.11 -26.94 12.93
N TRP A 344 2.47 -25.66 12.99
CA TRP A 344 2.00 -24.78 14.04
C TRP A 344 0.48 -24.58 13.99
N VAL A 345 -0.11 -24.31 12.82
CA VAL A 345 -1.56 -24.15 12.65
C VAL A 345 -2.30 -25.41 13.06
N GLN A 346 -1.81 -26.58 12.65
CA GLN A 346 -2.40 -27.87 13.07
C GLN A 346 -2.35 -28.08 14.60
N SER A 347 -1.31 -27.58 15.26
CA SER A 347 -1.17 -27.68 16.70
C SER A 347 -2.21 -26.86 17.47
N LEU A 348 -2.68 -25.74 16.91
CA LEU A 348 -3.66 -24.85 17.55
C LEU A 348 -5.00 -25.54 17.86
N GLN A 349 -5.36 -26.58 17.08
CA GLN A 349 -6.57 -27.35 17.37
C GLN A 349 -6.54 -28.06 18.73
N LYS A 350 -5.34 -28.23 19.31
CA LYS A 350 -5.11 -28.90 20.60
C LYS A 350 -4.66 -27.92 21.70
N ALA A 351 -4.89 -26.63 21.52
CA ALA A 351 -4.51 -25.61 22.51
C ALA A 351 -5.23 -25.88 23.85
N GLU A 352 -4.52 -25.66 24.97
CA GLU A 352 -5.06 -25.85 26.34
C GLU A 352 -6.14 -24.80 26.67
N ASP A 353 -5.97 -23.55 26.21
CA ASP A 353 -6.94 -22.46 26.35
C ASP A 353 -7.40 -21.97 24.98
N PRO A 354 -8.34 -22.70 24.35
CA PRO A 354 -8.78 -22.40 22.98
C PRO A 354 -9.77 -21.25 22.89
N LYS A 355 -10.33 -20.79 24.02
CA LYS A 355 -11.42 -19.82 24.07
C LYS A 355 -10.89 -18.42 24.21
N VAL A 356 -10.56 -17.76 23.09
CA VAL A 356 -9.97 -16.42 23.06
C VAL A 356 -10.67 -15.51 22.04
N ALA A 357 -10.54 -14.20 22.23
CA ALA A 357 -10.87 -13.26 21.18
C ALA A 357 -9.93 -13.45 19.97
N THR A 358 -10.43 -13.32 18.74
CA THR A 358 -9.55 -13.54 17.58
C THR A 358 -8.44 -12.49 17.47
N ARG A 359 -8.60 -11.26 18.04
CA ARG A 359 -7.48 -10.32 18.21
C ARG A 359 -6.37 -10.89 19.12
N LYS A 360 -6.72 -11.66 20.15
CA LYS A 360 -5.73 -12.35 21.00
C LYS A 360 -5.09 -13.51 20.26
N ALA A 361 -5.86 -14.26 19.47
CA ALA A 361 -5.34 -15.27 18.56
C ALA A 361 -4.37 -14.64 17.52
N GLY A 362 -4.67 -13.44 17.03
CA GLY A 362 -3.76 -12.65 16.19
C GLY A 362 -2.43 -12.34 16.89
N GLN A 363 -2.44 -11.99 18.17
CA GLN A 363 -1.20 -11.79 18.94
C GLN A 363 -0.42 -13.11 19.10
N ILE A 364 -1.11 -14.22 19.32
CA ILE A 364 -0.48 -15.54 19.39
C ILE A 364 0.17 -15.90 18.05
N ALA A 365 -0.49 -15.60 16.93
CA ALA A 365 0.09 -15.75 15.60
C ALA A 365 1.31 -14.85 15.39
N LEU A 366 1.25 -13.60 15.79
CA LEU A 366 2.38 -12.67 15.73
C LEU A 366 3.57 -13.11 16.61
N ASN A 367 3.33 -13.75 17.76
CA ASN A 367 4.41 -14.36 18.56
C ASN A 367 5.13 -15.46 17.77
N PHE A 368 4.40 -16.31 17.09
CA PHE A 368 4.98 -17.39 16.29
C PHE A 368 5.68 -16.83 15.04
N PHE A 369 4.98 -16.07 14.21
CA PHE A 369 5.54 -15.57 12.96
C PHE A 369 6.67 -14.57 13.18
N GLY A 370 6.60 -13.72 14.19
CA GLY A 370 7.68 -12.80 14.56
C GLY A 370 8.96 -13.53 15.04
N SER A 371 8.85 -14.79 15.52
CA SER A 371 10.03 -15.59 15.87
C SER A 371 10.71 -16.27 14.66
N VAL A 372 10.00 -16.41 13.55
CA VAL A 372 10.51 -17.08 12.32
C VAL A 372 10.75 -16.15 11.15
N LEU A 373 10.28 -14.90 11.22
CA LEU A 373 10.40 -13.87 10.18
C LEU A 373 10.93 -12.57 10.80
N PRO A 374 12.24 -12.38 10.87
CA PRO A 374 12.81 -11.14 11.41
C PRO A 374 12.46 -9.90 10.60
N GLU A 375 12.10 -10.05 9.32
CA GLU A 375 11.59 -8.97 8.46
C GLU A 375 10.14 -8.57 8.70
N LEU A 376 9.44 -9.26 9.61
CA LEU A 376 8.07 -8.90 9.98
C LEU A 376 8.09 -7.69 10.92
N VAL A 377 7.82 -6.51 10.37
CA VAL A 377 7.82 -5.23 11.07
C VAL A 377 6.41 -4.73 11.24
N GLY A 378 6.01 -4.41 12.46
CA GLY A 378 4.63 -4.06 12.74
C GLY A 378 4.40 -2.75 13.44
N GLY A 379 3.14 -2.44 13.63
CA GLY A 379 2.72 -1.26 14.37
C GLY A 379 1.21 -1.14 14.48
N SER A 380 0.79 -0.08 15.15
CA SER A 380 -0.63 0.26 15.28
C SER A 380 -0.79 1.77 15.27
N ALA A 381 -1.93 2.24 14.73
CA ALA A 381 -2.31 3.64 14.76
C ALA A 381 -2.86 4.02 16.15
N ASP A 382 -1.95 4.10 17.13
CA ASP A 382 -2.19 4.45 18.54
C ASP A 382 -3.17 3.50 19.29
N LEU A 383 -3.35 2.28 18.80
CA LEU A 383 -4.28 1.27 19.36
C LEU A 383 -3.58 -0.04 19.73
N ALA A 384 -2.28 -0.03 19.96
CA ALA A 384 -1.50 -1.25 20.22
C ALA A 384 -2.06 -2.14 21.35
N PRO A 385 -2.48 -1.61 22.51
CA PRO A 385 -3.08 -2.44 23.58
C PRO A 385 -4.43 -3.03 23.21
N SER A 386 -5.20 -2.34 22.36
CA SER A 386 -6.53 -2.78 21.93
C SER A 386 -6.46 -3.75 20.75
N ASN A 387 -5.59 -3.49 19.79
CA ASN A 387 -5.39 -4.35 18.61
C ASN A 387 -4.56 -5.59 18.92
N LEU A 388 -3.81 -5.60 20.05
CA LEU A 388 -2.89 -6.67 20.45
C LEU A 388 -1.84 -6.97 19.35
N THR A 389 -1.29 -5.92 18.76
CA THR A 389 -0.28 -6.02 17.68
C THR A 389 1.16 -6.11 18.20
N ILE A 390 1.39 -5.83 19.46
CA ILE A 390 2.68 -6.06 20.12
C ILE A 390 2.83 -7.56 20.43
N ASN A 391 3.95 -8.13 20.04
CA ASN A 391 4.31 -9.51 20.29
C ASN A 391 5.60 -9.62 21.15
N GLN A 392 6.01 -10.83 21.52
CA GLN A 392 7.14 -11.06 22.41
C GLN A 392 8.50 -10.61 21.83
N SER A 393 8.63 -10.56 20.49
CA SER A 393 9.83 -10.10 19.80
C SER A 393 9.83 -8.61 19.52
N SER A 394 8.75 -7.90 19.83
CA SER A 394 8.59 -6.48 19.51
C SER A 394 9.58 -5.62 20.28
N LYS A 395 10.32 -4.81 19.52
CA LYS A 395 11.18 -3.73 20.03
C LYS A 395 10.72 -2.43 19.40
N SER A 396 10.35 -1.45 20.23
CA SER A 396 9.90 -0.15 19.73
C SER A 396 10.99 0.52 18.90
N VAL A 397 10.63 0.94 17.70
CA VAL A 397 11.47 1.81 16.86
C VAL A 397 11.63 3.15 17.56
N GLN A 398 12.87 3.55 17.79
CA GLN A 398 13.20 4.80 18.45
C GLN A 398 13.42 5.91 17.43
N PRO A 399 12.92 7.13 17.68
CA PRO A 399 13.23 8.30 16.86
C PRO A 399 14.75 8.46 16.65
N HIS A 400 15.14 8.88 15.46
CA HIS A 400 16.53 9.10 15.01
C HIS A 400 17.43 7.85 14.96
N GLU A 401 17.05 6.75 15.60
CA GLU A 401 17.84 5.50 15.59
C GLU A 401 17.24 4.47 14.63
N LEU A 402 15.92 4.32 14.60
CA LEU A 402 15.16 3.32 13.83
C LEU A 402 15.68 1.87 14.02
N ASN A 403 16.13 1.54 15.23
CA ASN A 403 16.58 0.22 15.62
C ASN A 403 15.46 -0.53 16.33
N GLY A 404 14.66 -1.28 15.64
CA GLY A 404 13.53 -1.99 16.19
C GLY A 404 12.67 -2.58 15.10
N ASN A 405 11.57 -3.22 15.50
CA ASN A 405 10.63 -3.87 14.59
C ASN A 405 9.16 -3.55 14.92
N TYR A 406 8.91 -2.61 15.84
CA TYR A 406 7.57 -2.14 16.17
C TYR A 406 7.49 -0.62 16.08
N ILE A 407 6.65 -0.12 15.19
CA ILE A 407 6.51 1.29 14.86
C ILE A 407 5.25 1.84 15.54
N HIS A 408 5.43 2.87 16.36
CA HIS A 408 4.32 3.64 16.93
C HIS A 408 3.89 4.72 15.92
N TRP A 409 2.88 4.39 15.13
CA TRP A 409 2.41 5.28 14.05
C TRP A 409 1.69 6.54 14.55
N GLY A 410 1.19 6.52 15.80
CA GLY A 410 0.26 7.52 16.30
C GLY A 410 -1.09 7.43 15.57
N VAL A 411 -1.98 8.40 15.79
CA VAL A 411 -3.30 8.44 15.12
C VAL A 411 -3.11 8.91 13.67
N ARG A 412 -2.63 8.00 12.80
CA ARG A 412 -2.27 8.25 11.39
C ARG A 412 -2.56 7.04 10.52
N GLU A 413 -3.80 6.61 10.41
CA GLU A 413 -4.18 5.39 9.68
C GLU A 413 -3.77 5.44 8.20
N PHE A 414 -3.98 6.59 7.56
CA PHE A 414 -3.67 6.74 6.15
C PHE A 414 -2.17 6.75 5.88
N ALA A 415 -1.40 7.54 6.65
CA ALA A 415 0.07 7.56 6.50
C ALA A 415 0.70 6.24 6.90
N MET A 416 0.19 5.54 7.93
CA MET A 416 0.63 4.19 8.30
C MET A 416 0.53 3.25 7.10
N CYS A 417 -0.65 3.15 6.50
CA CYS A 417 -0.87 2.24 5.39
C CYS A 417 -0.07 2.64 4.14
N ALA A 418 0.07 3.94 3.85
CA ALA A 418 0.88 4.41 2.73
C ALA A 418 2.38 4.18 2.96
N ALA A 419 2.88 4.42 4.17
CA ALA A 419 4.29 4.15 4.49
C ALA A 419 4.60 2.64 4.45
N MET A 420 3.69 1.79 4.90
CA MET A 420 3.81 0.33 4.75
C MET A 420 3.92 -0.08 3.28
N ASN A 421 3.12 0.51 2.39
CA ASN A 421 3.26 0.31 0.95
C ASN A 421 4.66 0.72 0.46
N GLY A 422 5.17 1.86 0.93
CA GLY A 422 6.52 2.34 0.62
C GLY A 422 7.62 1.40 1.11
N MET A 423 7.50 0.86 2.32
CA MET A 423 8.45 -0.12 2.88
C MET A 423 8.50 -1.40 2.02
N LEU A 424 7.34 -1.90 1.59
CA LEU A 424 7.26 -3.07 0.69
C LEU A 424 7.88 -2.81 -0.67
N LEU A 425 7.58 -1.66 -1.29
CA LEU A 425 8.14 -1.24 -2.57
C LEU A 425 9.66 -1.07 -2.52
N HIS A 426 10.18 -0.62 -1.37
CA HIS A 426 11.63 -0.56 -1.14
C HIS A 426 12.25 -1.96 -1.08
N GLY A 427 11.60 -2.89 -0.42
CA GLY A 427 12.07 -4.25 -0.16
C GLY A 427 12.73 -4.42 1.21
N GLY A 428 12.97 -5.68 1.59
CA GLY A 428 13.65 -6.05 2.83
C GLY A 428 12.75 -6.24 4.04
N PHE A 429 11.49 -5.79 4.00
CA PHE A 429 10.54 -5.91 5.09
C PHE A 429 9.17 -6.44 4.63
N ARG A 430 8.44 -7.04 5.58
CA ARG A 430 7.02 -7.40 5.50
C ARG A 430 6.27 -6.63 6.58
N PRO A 431 5.79 -5.41 6.26
CA PRO A 431 5.11 -4.59 7.24
C PRO A 431 3.68 -5.08 7.50
N TYR A 432 3.25 -5.00 8.77
CA TYR A 432 1.86 -5.09 9.17
C TYR A 432 1.43 -3.87 9.97
N GLY A 433 0.19 -3.44 9.80
CA GLY A 433 -0.34 -2.27 10.50
C GLY A 433 -1.74 -2.49 11.04
N GLY A 434 -1.94 -2.09 12.30
CA GLY A 434 -3.19 -2.31 13.03
C GLY A 434 -3.97 -1.04 13.31
N THR A 435 -5.30 -1.16 13.18
CA THR A 435 -6.28 -0.18 13.67
C THR A 435 -7.62 -0.88 13.91
N PHE A 436 -8.64 -0.17 14.39
CA PHE A 436 -10.01 -0.70 14.41
C PHE A 436 -10.55 -0.78 12.98
N LEU A 437 -11.42 -1.76 12.72
CA LEU A 437 -11.98 -1.96 11.38
C LEU A 437 -12.73 -0.72 10.88
N ILE A 438 -13.46 -0.03 11.74
CA ILE A 438 -14.18 1.20 11.36
C ILE A 438 -13.23 2.27 10.78
N PHE A 439 -11.99 2.35 11.29
CA PHE A 439 -11.00 3.33 10.84
C PHE A 439 -10.27 2.92 9.54
N SER A 440 -10.60 1.75 8.97
CA SER A 440 -10.19 1.42 7.61
C SER A 440 -10.69 2.44 6.59
N ASP A 441 -11.77 3.17 6.90
CA ASP A 441 -12.31 4.24 6.07
C ASP A 441 -11.29 5.38 5.86
N TYR A 442 -10.51 5.74 6.90
CA TYR A 442 -9.41 6.72 6.76
C TYR A 442 -8.29 6.22 5.85
N ALA A 443 -8.01 4.93 5.88
CA ALA A 443 -6.92 4.32 5.11
C ALA A 443 -7.33 3.83 3.71
N LYS A 444 -8.60 3.92 3.34
CA LYS A 444 -9.20 3.27 2.16
C LYS A 444 -8.39 3.46 0.88
N ASN A 445 -7.88 4.65 0.62
CA ASN A 445 -7.10 4.91 -0.59
C ASN A 445 -5.78 4.12 -0.59
N ALA A 446 -5.04 4.05 0.54
CA ALA A 446 -3.81 3.28 0.63
C ALA A 446 -4.05 1.78 0.46
N LEU A 447 -5.16 1.24 1.00
CA LEU A 447 -5.57 -0.16 0.83
C LEU A 447 -5.80 -0.48 -0.65
N ARG A 448 -6.55 0.40 -1.34
CA ARG A 448 -6.82 0.28 -2.77
C ARG A 448 -5.53 0.36 -3.60
N MET A 449 -4.61 1.26 -3.24
CA MET A 449 -3.34 1.41 -3.95
C MET A 449 -2.43 0.19 -3.78
N SER A 450 -2.42 -0.47 -2.61
CA SER A 450 -1.71 -1.75 -2.45
C SER A 450 -2.23 -2.81 -3.40
N ALA A 451 -3.55 -2.92 -3.54
CA ALA A 451 -4.20 -3.88 -4.43
C ALA A 451 -3.90 -3.59 -5.90
N LEU A 452 -3.94 -2.31 -6.30
CA LEU A 452 -3.62 -1.86 -7.66
C LEU A 452 -2.16 -2.16 -8.02
N MET A 453 -1.23 -1.92 -7.09
CA MET A 453 0.20 -2.22 -7.26
C MET A 453 0.54 -3.71 -7.09
N LYS A 454 -0.42 -4.54 -6.69
CA LYS A 454 -0.24 -5.97 -6.42
C LYS A 454 0.85 -6.27 -5.39
N ILE A 455 0.95 -5.44 -4.35
CA ILE A 455 1.95 -5.59 -3.28
C ILE A 455 1.35 -6.25 -2.04
N PRO A 456 2.08 -7.16 -1.37
CA PRO A 456 1.56 -8.01 -0.28
C PRO A 456 1.58 -7.31 1.09
N THR A 457 0.93 -6.16 1.21
CA THR A 457 0.79 -5.42 2.46
C THR A 457 -0.18 -6.16 3.40
N LEU A 458 0.17 -6.22 4.69
CA LEU A 458 -0.61 -6.92 5.71
C LEU A 458 -1.36 -5.91 6.60
N PHE A 459 -2.69 -5.96 6.58
CA PHE A 459 -3.53 -5.08 7.39
C PHE A 459 -4.20 -5.86 8.51
N VAL A 460 -4.20 -5.30 9.72
CA VAL A 460 -4.80 -5.91 10.91
C VAL A 460 -5.92 -5.02 11.41
N PHE A 461 -7.15 -5.44 11.20
CA PHE A 461 -8.32 -4.71 11.64
C PHE A 461 -9.00 -5.46 12.79
N THR A 462 -9.14 -4.81 13.94
CA THR A 462 -9.82 -5.40 15.10
C THR A 462 -11.14 -4.68 15.36
N HIS A 463 -11.94 -5.21 16.31
CA HIS A 463 -13.24 -4.64 16.65
C HIS A 463 -14.20 -4.72 15.46
N ASP A 464 -14.44 -5.98 15.04
CA ASP A 464 -14.98 -6.40 13.76
C ASP A 464 -16.47 -6.11 13.51
N SER A 465 -17.25 -5.85 14.57
CA SER A 465 -18.73 -5.80 14.46
C SER A 465 -19.37 -5.05 15.64
N ILE A 466 -20.68 -5.17 15.80
CA ILE A 466 -21.42 -4.73 17.00
C ILE A 466 -20.90 -5.36 18.30
N GLY A 467 -20.07 -6.40 18.19
CA GLY A 467 -19.31 -6.99 19.31
C GLY A 467 -18.33 -6.02 19.98
N VAL A 468 -18.08 -4.85 19.40
CA VAL A 468 -17.41 -3.72 20.05
C VAL A 468 -18.13 -3.30 21.34
N GLY A 469 -19.47 -3.31 21.32
CA GLY A 469 -20.26 -3.07 22.52
C GLY A 469 -20.49 -1.60 22.81
N GLU A 470 -20.09 -1.19 24.01
CA GLU A 470 -20.47 0.08 24.67
C GLU A 470 -19.97 1.33 23.93
N ASP A 471 -18.89 1.25 23.16
CA ASP A 471 -18.38 2.38 22.34
C ASP A 471 -19.41 2.86 21.30
N GLY A 472 -20.33 2.00 20.91
CA GLY A 472 -21.48 2.34 20.10
C GLY A 472 -21.22 2.54 18.61
N PRO A 473 -22.17 3.13 17.88
CA PRO A 473 -22.21 3.15 16.42
C PRO A 473 -21.00 3.79 15.74
N THR A 474 -20.32 4.72 16.38
CA THR A 474 -19.13 5.38 15.82
C THR A 474 -17.91 4.44 15.73
N HIS A 475 -17.97 3.31 16.45
CA HIS A 475 -16.88 2.32 16.51
C HIS A 475 -17.31 0.92 16.06
N GLN A 476 -18.59 0.74 15.72
CA GLN A 476 -19.17 -0.54 15.27
C GLN A 476 -19.24 -0.57 13.74
N PRO A 477 -18.39 -1.38 13.06
CA PRO A 477 -18.46 -1.52 11.61
C PRO A 477 -19.76 -2.18 11.18
N ILE A 478 -20.30 -1.75 10.05
CA ILE A 478 -21.47 -2.34 9.38
C ILE A 478 -21.12 -2.67 7.93
N GLU A 479 -20.72 -1.65 7.16
CA GLU A 479 -20.40 -1.77 5.72
C GLU A 479 -18.91 -2.05 5.44
N GLN A 480 -18.01 -1.87 6.41
CA GLN A 480 -16.56 -1.90 6.19
C GLN A 480 -16.07 -3.23 5.63
N ILE A 481 -16.58 -4.36 6.16
CA ILE A 481 -16.25 -5.71 5.63
C ILE A 481 -16.61 -5.80 4.14
N SER A 482 -17.84 -5.43 3.79
CA SER A 482 -18.30 -5.44 2.40
C SER A 482 -17.49 -4.48 1.53
N THR A 483 -17.11 -3.30 2.04
CA THR A 483 -16.29 -2.35 1.27
C THR A 483 -14.88 -2.84 1.02
N LEU A 484 -14.30 -3.68 1.87
CA LEU A 484 -13.02 -4.34 1.63
C LEU A 484 -13.15 -5.43 0.57
N ARG A 485 -14.18 -6.28 0.66
CA ARG A 485 -14.50 -7.31 -0.36
C ARG A 485 -14.74 -6.74 -1.76
N LEU A 486 -15.12 -5.47 -1.88
CA LEU A 486 -15.31 -4.79 -3.16
C LEU A 486 -14.01 -4.28 -3.80
N ILE A 487 -12.88 -4.30 -3.11
CA ILE A 487 -11.59 -3.90 -3.69
C ILE A 487 -11.04 -5.05 -4.55
N PRO A 488 -10.87 -4.87 -5.87
CA PRO A 488 -10.27 -5.91 -6.69
C PRO A 488 -8.87 -6.30 -6.20
N ASN A 489 -8.55 -7.60 -6.24
CA ASN A 489 -7.26 -8.13 -5.81
C ASN A 489 -6.91 -7.87 -4.33
N PHE A 490 -7.89 -7.79 -3.46
CA PHE A 490 -7.74 -7.63 -2.02
C PHE A 490 -8.30 -8.86 -1.32
N ASP A 491 -7.53 -9.53 -0.44
CA ASP A 491 -8.03 -10.67 0.34
C ASP A 491 -8.44 -10.20 1.73
N GLU A 492 -9.70 -10.40 2.06
CA GLU A 492 -10.23 -10.19 3.38
C GLU A 492 -10.36 -11.53 4.11
N TRP A 493 -9.85 -11.62 5.34
CA TRP A 493 -9.95 -12.79 6.21
C TRP A 493 -10.65 -12.42 7.51
N ARG A 494 -11.77 -13.05 7.81
CA ARG A 494 -12.52 -12.88 9.06
C ARG A 494 -12.63 -14.22 9.78
N PRO A 495 -11.61 -14.61 10.56
CA PRO A 495 -11.55 -15.92 11.22
C PRO A 495 -12.50 -16.02 12.42
N CYS A 496 -13.02 -17.23 12.66
CA CYS A 496 -13.95 -17.51 13.75
C CYS A 496 -13.30 -17.93 15.06
N ASP A 497 -12.04 -18.35 15.05
CA ASP A 497 -11.31 -18.82 16.22
C ASP A 497 -9.78 -18.77 16.04
N MET A 498 -9.05 -19.34 17.00
CA MET A 498 -7.57 -19.33 16.99
C MET A 498 -7.00 -20.09 15.78
N VAL A 499 -7.61 -21.21 15.37
CA VAL A 499 -7.11 -22.05 14.27
C VAL A 499 -7.26 -21.34 12.93
N GLU A 500 -8.45 -20.78 12.66
CA GLU A 500 -8.65 -19.98 11.46
C GLU A 500 -7.77 -18.74 11.44
N THR A 501 -7.57 -18.09 12.61
CA THR A 501 -6.67 -16.92 12.72
C THR A 501 -5.23 -17.29 12.36
N GLY A 502 -4.72 -18.41 12.85
CA GLY A 502 -3.39 -18.90 12.52
C GLY A 502 -3.23 -19.22 11.03
N ALA A 503 -4.22 -19.91 10.45
CA ALA A 503 -4.25 -20.25 9.03
C ALA A 503 -4.32 -18.99 8.15
N ALA A 504 -5.16 -18.02 8.52
CA ALA A 504 -5.27 -16.74 7.82
C ALA A 504 -3.92 -15.98 7.81
N TRP A 505 -3.26 -15.83 8.96
CA TRP A 505 -1.94 -15.21 9.03
C TRP A 505 -0.91 -15.90 8.14
N SER A 506 -0.88 -17.25 8.14
CA SER A 506 0.01 -18.00 7.25
C SER A 506 -0.24 -17.64 5.78
N LYS A 507 -1.51 -17.64 5.34
CA LYS A 507 -1.87 -17.34 3.95
C LYS A 507 -1.62 -15.90 3.56
N MET A 508 -1.87 -14.95 4.45
CA MET A 508 -1.53 -13.54 4.23
C MET A 508 -0.03 -13.34 4.01
N ILE A 509 0.82 -13.99 4.83
CA ILE A 509 2.29 -13.91 4.69
C ILE A 509 2.78 -14.59 3.41
N GLU A 510 2.19 -15.71 3.01
CA GLU A 510 2.54 -16.44 1.79
C GLU A 510 2.14 -15.71 0.50
N ARG A 511 1.11 -14.88 0.54
CA ARG A 511 0.62 -14.14 -0.61
C ARG A 511 1.65 -13.16 -1.13
N GLN A 512 1.86 -13.09 -2.47
CA GLN A 512 2.87 -12.24 -3.11
C GLN A 512 2.27 -11.25 -4.15
N ASP A 513 1.01 -11.44 -4.53
CA ASP A 513 0.39 -10.77 -5.69
C ASP A 513 -0.69 -9.76 -5.29
N GLY A 514 -0.79 -9.43 -4.02
CA GLY A 514 -1.74 -8.45 -3.53
C GLY A 514 -1.80 -8.38 -2.00
N PRO A 515 -2.45 -7.34 -1.46
CA PRO A 515 -2.59 -7.15 -0.03
C PRO A 515 -3.61 -8.09 0.58
N SER A 516 -3.49 -8.26 1.90
CA SER A 516 -4.47 -9.00 2.69
C SER A 516 -4.81 -8.25 3.97
N ALA A 517 -6.07 -8.35 4.41
CA ALA A 517 -6.51 -7.87 5.71
C ALA A 517 -7.04 -9.02 6.56
N ILE A 518 -6.72 -9.00 7.85
CA ILE A 518 -7.34 -9.86 8.83
C ILE A 518 -8.27 -9.06 9.74
N ILE A 519 -9.49 -9.53 9.90
CA ILE A 519 -10.56 -8.86 10.66
C ILE A 519 -10.86 -9.66 11.92
N LEU A 520 -10.65 -9.06 13.08
CA LEU A 520 -10.54 -9.75 14.35
C LEU A 520 -11.54 -9.22 15.38
N SER A 521 -12.16 -10.12 16.12
CA SER A 521 -13.15 -9.80 17.17
C SER A 521 -12.52 -9.18 18.42
N ARG A 522 -13.28 -8.31 19.10
CA ARG A 522 -12.99 -7.84 20.45
C ARG A 522 -13.36 -8.89 21.50
N GLN A 523 -14.54 -9.52 21.32
CA GLN A 523 -15.09 -10.51 22.23
C GLN A 523 -14.42 -11.87 22.06
N THR A 524 -14.43 -12.65 23.13
CA THR A 524 -13.98 -14.05 23.18
C THR A 524 -14.91 -14.95 22.39
N LEU A 525 -14.34 -15.85 21.58
CA LEU A 525 -15.05 -16.81 20.75
C LEU A 525 -14.71 -18.24 21.18
N GLU A 526 -15.62 -19.18 20.88
CA GLU A 526 -15.35 -20.58 21.10
C GLU A 526 -14.60 -21.18 19.92
N GLN A 527 -13.75 -22.18 20.17
CA GLN A 527 -13.05 -22.89 19.11
C GLN A 527 -13.91 -24.00 18.54
N MET A 528 -14.03 -24.03 17.22
CA MET A 528 -14.77 -25.06 16.52
C MET A 528 -13.97 -26.36 16.38
N PRO A 529 -14.60 -27.52 16.52
CA PRO A 529 -13.94 -28.82 16.30
C PRO A 529 -13.66 -29.03 14.80
N ARG A 530 -12.45 -29.50 14.47
CA ARG A 530 -12.01 -29.78 13.09
C ARG A 530 -11.13 -31.02 13.03
N SER A 531 -11.24 -31.76 11.93
CA SER A 531 -10.22 -32.70 11.51
C SER A 531 -9.00 -31.98 10.93
N SER A 532 -7.86 -32.67 10.82
CA SER A 532 -6.66 -32.11 10.19
C SER A 532 -6.91 -31.67 8.73
N GLU A 533 -7.75 -32.41 7.99
CA GLU A 533 -8.13 -32.03 6.63
C GLU A 533 -8.95 -30.74 6.60
N GLN A 534 -9.87 -30.54 7.53
CA GLN A 534 -10.63 -29.31 7.66
C GLN A 534 -9.74 -28.12 8.02
N VAL A 535 -8.74 -28.33 8.88
CA VAL A 535 -7.73 -27.29 9.18
C VAL A 535 -6.96 -26.91 7.91
N ASP A 536 -6.52 -27.87 7.10
CA ASP A 536 -5.85 -27.61 5.82
C ASP A 536 -6.78 -26.86 4.83
N ASN A 537 -8.07 -27.15 4.84
CA ASN A 537 -9.06 -26.53 3.96
C ASN A 537 -9.42 -25.08 4.32
N ILE A 538 -9.07 -24.59 5.51
CA ILE A 538 -9.21 -23.15 5.87
C ILE A 538 -8.50 -22.27 4.82
N ALA A 539 -7.34 -22.72 4.35
CA ALA A 539 -6.55 -22.03 3.33
C ALA A 539 -7.28 -21.77 2.00
N ARG A 540 -8.41 -22.43 1.77
CA ARG A 540 -9.25 -22.29 0.58
C ARG A 540 -10.32 -21.19 0.71
N GLY A 541 -10.38 -20.52 1.86
CA GLY A 541 -11.28 -19.38 2.11
C GLY A 541 -12.71 -19.71 2.46
N GLY A 542 -13.16 -20.94 2.18
CA GLY A 542 -14.46 -21.49 2.56
C GLY A 542 -14.42 -22.99 2.57
N TYR A 543 -14.97 -23.64 3.59
CA TYR A 543 -14.93 -25.10 3.74
C TYR A 543 -16.10 -25.61 4.57
N VAL A 544 -16.42 -26.90 4.41
CA VAL A 544 -17.45 -27.57 5.21
C VAL A 544 -16.91 -27.82 6.62
N LEU A 545 -17.43 -27.09 7.60
CA LEU A 545 -17.08 -27.22 9.01
C LEU A 545 -17.85 -28.37 9.68
N LYS A 546 -19.16 -28.52 9.37
CA LYS A 546 -20.01 -29.59 9.86
C LYS A 546 -20.89 -30.08 8.71
N ASP A 547 -20.92 -31.39 8.48
CA ASP A 547 -21.75 -31.96 7.45
C ASP A 547 -22.87 -32.82 8.05
N CYS A 548 -23.78 -33.29 7.20
CA CYS A 548 -24.86 -34.22 7.53
C CYS A 548 -24.82 -35.43 6.59
N ASP A 549 -25.51 -36.48 6.96
CA ASP A 549 -25.64 -37.68 6.12
C ASP A 549 -26.51 -37.41 4.88
N GLY A 550 -25.95 -37.59 3.70
CA GLY A 550 -26.61 -37.39 2.41
C GLY A 550 -26.74 -35.91 2.01
N THR A 551 -27.79 -35.56 1.27
CA THR A 551 -28.02 -34.20 0.81
C THR A 551 -28.57 -33.33 1.95
N PRO A 552 -27.98 -32.16 2.25
CA PRO A 552 -28.52 -31.27 3.26
C PRO A 552 -29.85 -30.64 2.81
N ASP A 553 -30.77 -30.45 3.74
CA ASP A 553 -32.01 -29.69 3.55
C ASP A 553 -31.69 -28.18 3.48
N VAL A 554 -30.63 -27.74 4.18
CA VAL A 554 -30.18 -26.34 4.21
C VAL A 554 -28.66 -26.23 4.39
N ILE A 555 -28.06 -25.21 3.80
CA ILE A 555 -26.67 -24.83 4.05
C ILE A 555 -26.65 -23.53 4.88
N LEU A 556 -25.97 -23.57 6.02
CA LEU A 556 -25.71 -22.41 6.88
C LEU A 556 -24.28 -21.94 6.63
N MET A 557 -24.12 -20.76 6.07
CA MET A 557 -22.83 -20.12 5.82
C MET A 557 -22.61 -19.04 6.87
N ALA A 558 -21.41 -18.98 7.43
CA ALA A 558 -21.06 -17.91 8.38
C ALA A 558 -19.57 -17.58 8.30
N THR A 559 -19.20 -16.43 8.86
CA THR A 559 -17.83 -16.00 9.01
C THR A 559 -17.63 -15.34 10.38
N GLY A 560 -16.37 -15.33 10.87
CA GLY A 560 -16.05 -14.67 12.12
C GLY A 560 -16.86 -15.20 13.31
N SER A 561 -17.28 -14.28 14.18
CA SER A 561 -18.00 -14.62 15.42
C SER A 561 -19.33 -15.33 15.21
N GLU A 562 -19.91 -15.29 14.02
CA GLU A 562 -21.21 -15.88 13.73
C GLU A 562 -21.14 -17.36 13.32
N VAL A 563 -19.94 -17.91 13.11
CA VAL A 563 -19.76 -19.35 12.78
C VAL A 563 -20.31 -20.25 13.89
N ALA A 564 -20.07 -19.89 15.16
CA ALA A 564 -20.61 -20.65 16.29
C ALA A 564 -22.15 -20.67 16.30
N LEU A 565 -22.81 -19.55 15.94
CA LEU A 565 -24.27 -19.50 15.83
C LEU A 565 -24.80 -20.48 14.76
N ALA A 566 -24.14 -20.51 13.60
CA ALA A 566 -24.51 -21.44 12.52
C ALA A 566 -24.26 -22.90 12.94
N TYR A 567 -23.16 -23.16 13.65
CA TYR A 567 -22.81 -24.50 14.13
C TYR A 567 -23.86 -25.03 15.11
N HIS A 568 -24.23 -24.26 16.14
CA HIS A 568 -25.23 -24.64 17.11
C HIS A 568 -26.65 -24.66 16.54
N ALA A 569 -26.96 -23.79 15.56
CA ALA A 569 -28.22 -23.86 14.83
C ALA A 569 -28.38 -25.18 14.05
N ALA A 570 -27.29 -25.68 13.44
CA ALA A 570 -27.31 -26.98 12.78
C ALA A 570 -27.53 -28.12 13.75
N GLU A 571 -26.98 -28.06 14.97
CA GLU A 571 -27.26 -29.05 16.03
C GLU A 571 -28.74 -29.06 16.43
N LYS A 572 -29.32 -27.88 16.61
CA LYS A 572 -30.73 -27.75 16.94
C LYS A 572 -31.64 -28.23 15.80
N LEU A 573 -31.32 -27.92 14.55
CA LEU A 573 -32.02 -28.43 13.37
C LEU A 573 -31.93 -29.96 13.27
N ALA A 574 -30.77 -30.55 13.54
CA ALA A 574 -30.58 -32.03 13.55
C ALA A 574 -31.46 -32.70 14.62
N ALA A 575 -31.58 -32.11 15.82
CA ALA A 575 -32.47 -32.61 16.87
C ALA A 575 -33.96 -32.59 16.45
N GLU A 576 -34.32 -31.74 15.49
CA GLU A 576 -35.65 -31.66 14.89
C GLU A 576 -35.78 -32.52 13.59
N GLY A 577 -34.77 -33.31 13.26
CA GLY A 577 -34.77 -34.19 12.09
C GLY A 577 -34.46 -33.49 10.77
N LYS A 578 -33.92 -32.26 10.78
CA LYS A 578 -33.50 -31.50 9.61
C LYS A 578 -32.00 -31.67 9.36
N LYS A 579 -31.61 -31.87 8.10
CA LYS A 579 -30.22 -32.02 7.68
C LYS A 579 -29.62 -30.69 7.34
N ALA A 580 -28.68 -30.23 8.15
CA ALA A 580 -28.01 -28.96 7.93
C ALA A 580 -26.50 -29.17 7.72
N ARG A 581 -25.95 -28.50 6.68
CA ARG A 581 -24.51 -28.33 6.48
C ARG A 581 -24.09 -26.96 6.99
N VAL A 582 -22.97 -26.90 7.71
CA VAL A 582 -22.33 -25.63 8.11
C VAL A 582 -21.08 -25.41 7.29
N VAL A 583 -20.98 -24.23 6.68
CA VAL A 583 -19.83 -23.78 5.91
C VAL A 583 -19.24 -22.56 6.61
N SER A 584 -17.98 -22.67 7.06
CA SER A 584 -17.20 -21.51 7.49
C SER A 584 -16.57 -20.84 6.26
N MET A 585 -16.73 -19.52 6.17
CA MET A 585 -16.25 -18.71 5.06
C MET A 585 -15.27 -17.64 5.57
N PRO A 586 -14.08 -18.03 6.07
CA PRO A 586 -13.13 -17.05 6.60
C PRO A 586 -12.61 -16.03 5.56
N SER A 587 -12.69 -16.34 4.26
CA SER A 587 -12.34 -15.42 3.18
C SER A 587 -13.17 -15.71 1.93
N THR A 588 -14.14 -14.87 1.63
CA THR A 588 -14.96 -14.99 0.42
C THR A 588 -14.14 -14.81 -0.86
N ASP A 589 -13.16 -13.92 -0.83
CA ASP A 589 -12.30 -13.60 -1.98
C ASP A 589 -11.41 -14.79 -2.39
N VAL A 590 -10.85 -15.48 -1.40
CA VAL A 590 -10.05 -16.69 -1.62
C VAL A 590 -10.92 -17.86 -2.08
N PHE A 591 -12.12 -18.03 -1.50
CA PHE A 591 -13.08 -19.04 -1.91
C PHE A 591 -13.54 -18.85 -3.36
N ASP A 592 -13.81 -17.64 -3.77
CA ASP A 592 -14.26 -17.32 -5.14
C ASP A 592 -13.25 -17.73 -6.21
N ARG A 593 -11.96 -17.70 -5.89
CA ARG A 593 -10.88 -18.13 -6.80
C ARG A 593 -10.64 -19.64 -6.84
N GLN A 594 -11.35 -20.43 -6.02
CA GLN A 594 -11.24 -21.88 -6.06
C GLN A 594 -11.85 -22.47 -7.34
N SER A 595 -11.47 -23.71 -7.67
CA SER A 595 -12.05 -24.42 -8.81
C SER A 595 -13.56 -24.63 -8.64
N GLU A 596 -14.28 -24.74 -9.76
CA GLU A 596 -15.73 -24.97 -9.73
C GLU A 596 -16.09 -26.28 -9.01
N GLU A 597 -15.23 -27.33 -9.14
CA GLU A 597 -15.43 -28.61 -8.45
C GLU A 597 -15.36 -28.43 -6.93
N TYR A 598 -14.40 -27.63 -6.44
CA TYR A 598 -14.28 -27.36 -5.02
C TYR A 598 -15.47 -26.54 -4.51
N LYS A 599 -15.81 -25.46 -5.22
CA LYS A 599 -16.98 -24.64 -4.86
C LYS A 599 -18.26 -25.45 -4.83
N GLU A 600 -18.45 -26.36 -5.80
CA GLU A 600 -19.60 -27.26 -5.85
C GLU A 600 -19.58 -28.26 -4.70
N SER A 601 -18.43 -28.78 -4.28
CA SER A 601 -18.33 -29.68 -3.14
C SER A 601 -18.72 -29.02 -1.81
N VAL A 602 -18.44 -27.72 -1.66
CA VAL A 602 -18.76 -26.92 -0.46
C VAL A 602 -20.19 -26.39 -0.50
N LEU A 603 -20.59 -25.78 -1.62
CA LEU A 603 -21.89 -25.15 -1.86
C LEU A 603 -22.60 -25.74 -3.07
N PRO A 604 -23.09 -27.01 -3.00
CA PRO A 604 -23.71 -27.66 -4.13
C PRO A 604 -24.91 -26.88 -4.67
N LYS A 605 -24.95 -26.67 -5.98
CA LYS A 605 -26.00 -25.89 -6.66
C LYS A 605 -27.39 -26.48 -6.50
N ALA A 606 -27.46 -27.80 -6.28
CA ALA A 606 -28.72 -28.51 -6.02
C ALA A 606 -29.37 -28.07 -4.70
N VAL A 607 -28.60 -27.63 -3.71
CA VAL A 607 -29.11 -27.13 -2.42
C VAL A 607 -29.30 -25.62 -2.48
N ARG A 608 -30.52 -25.21 -2.71
CA ARG A 608 -30.90 -23.78 -2.87
C ARG A 608 -31.35 -23.14 -1.56
N ALA A 609 -31.76 -23.89 -0.57
CA ALA A 609 -32.04 -23.43 0.77
C ALA A 609 -30.72 -23.06 1.45
N ARG A 610 -30.42 -21.76 1.54
CA ARG A 610 -29.16 -21.25 2.09
C ARG A 610 -29.41 -20.08 3.03
N VAL A 611 -28.67 -20.04 4.12
CA VAL A 611 -28.70 -18.94 5.09
C VAL A 611 -27.27 -18.45 5.28
N ALA A 612 -27.06 -17.14 5.14
CA ALA A 612 -25.79 -16.51 5.52
C ALA A 612 -25.96 -15.74 6.83
N VAL A 613 -24.95 -15.84 7.71
CA VAL A 613 -24.95 -15.21 9.03
C VAL A 613 -23.68 -14.38 9.20
N GLU A 614 -23.82 -13.07 9.28
CA GLU A 614 -22.71 -12.15 9.52
C GLU A 614 -23.21 -10.86 10.17
N ALA A 615 -22.57 -10.42 11.26
CA ALA A 615 -22.89 -9.17 11.94
C ALA A 615 -22.31 -7.97 11.17
N ALA A 616 -22.72 -7.83 9.91
CA ALA A 616 -22.37 -6.80 8.95
C ALA A 616 -23.49 -6.69 7.92
N ILE A 617 -23.35 -5.78 6.95
CA ILE A 617 -24.36 -5.54 5.90
C ILE A 617 -24.56 -6.77 5.01
N SER A 618 -25.81 -7.04 4.60
CA SER A 618 -26.21 -8.26 3.88
C SER A 618 -25.71 -8.33 2.43
N THR A 619 -25.35 -7.22 1.81
CA THR A 619 -25.22 -7.05 0.35
C THR A 619 -24.30 -8.08 -0.32
N THR A 620 -23.16 -8.40 0.26
CA THR A 620 -22.19 -9.32 -0.35
C THR A 620 -22.61 -10.80 -0.27
N TRP A 621 -23.56 -11.13 0.60
CA TRP A 621 -24.05 -12.48 0.78
C TRP A 621 -25.08 -12.94 -0.28
N PHE A 622 -25.74 -12.01 -0.97
CA PHE A 622 -26.74 -12.37 -2.01
C PHE A 622 -26.16 -13.23 -3.13
N LYS A 623 -24.88 -13.08 -3.42
CA LYS A 623 -24.14 -13.94 -4.36
C LYS A 623 -24.17 -15.43 -3.98
N TYR A 624 -24.16 -15.73 -2.69
CA TYR A 624 -24.07 -17.10 -2.17
C TYR A 624 -25.43 -17.69 -1.80
N VAL A 625 -26.31 -16.88 -1.22
CA VAL A 625 -27.66 -17.36 -0.85
C VAL A 625 -28.59 -17.47 -2.04
N GLY A 626 -28.42 -16.65 -3.07
CA GLY A 626 -29.29 -16.64 -4.26
C GLY A 626 -30.71 -16.17 -3.93
N LEU A 627 -31.64 -16.47 -4.85
CA LEU A 627 -33.05 -16.01 -4.75
C LEU A 627 -33.92 -16.81 -3.76
N ASP A 628 -33.52 -18.05 -3.44
CA ASP A 628 -34.29 -18.93 -2.55
C ASP A 628 -33.76 -18.92 -1.10
N GLY A 629 -32.61 -18.28 -0.87
CA GLY A 629 -32.00 -18.17 0.43
C GLY A 629 -32.36 -16.88 1.20
N THR A 630 -31.78 -16.73 2.38
CA THR A 630 -31.96 -15.56 3.24
C THR A 630 -30.70 -15.24 4.03
N THR A 631 -30.67 -14.09 4.71
CA THR A 631 -29.56 -13.65 5.53
C THR A 631 -29.99 -13.34 6.96
N VAL A 632 -29.10 -13.55 7.92
CA VAL A 632 -29.16 -12.98 9.27
C VAL A 632 -27.98 -12.02 9.37
N CYS A 633 -28.24 -10.78 8.97
CA CYS A 633 -27.26 -9.70 8.83
C CYS A 633 -27.79 -8.42 9.46
N LEU A 634 -26.99 -7.35 9.43
CA LEU A 634 -27.30 -6.06 10.04
C LEU A 634 -27.22 -4.94 8.99
N ASP A 635 -28.37 -4.49 8.50
CA ASP A 635 -28.49 -3.46 7.47
C ASP A 635 -28.81 -2.07 8.06
N HIS A 636 -28.39 -1.82 9.30
CA HIS A 636 -28.54 -0.56 10.01
C HIS A 636 -27.44 -0.39 11.06
N TYR A 637 -27.24 0.82 11.55
CA TYR A 637 -26.26 1.08 12.61
C TYR A 637 -26.60 0.35 13.91
N GLY A 638 -25.56 0.05 14.69
CA GLY A 638 -25.68 -0.55 16.01
C GLY A 638 -26.18 0.42 17.09
N ALA A 639 -25.85 0.12 18.32
CA ALA A 639 -26.19 0.96 19.48
C ALA A 639 -25.11 0.81 20.58
N SER A 640 -25.10 1.74 21.54
CA SER A 640 -24.22 1.67 22.71
C SER A 640 -24.89 0.81 23.79
N ALA A 641 -24.40 -0.42 23.96
CA ALA A 641 -24.82 -1.37 25.00
C ALA A 641 -23.79 -2.52 25.11
N PRO A 642 -23.82 -3.34 26.16
CA PRO A 642 -23.01 -4.57 26.23
C PRO A 642 -23.21 -5.45 25.00
N ALA A 643 -22.11 -6.01 24.45
CA ALA A 643 -22.12 -6.77 23.21
C ALA A 643 -23.20 -7.85 23.15
N GLY A 644 -23.35 -8.66 24.22
CA GLY A 644 -24.37 -9.74 24.27
C GLY A 644 -25.80 -9.23 24.09
N GLN A 645 -26.12 -8.06 24.67
CA GLN A 645 -27.45 -7.44 24.50
C GLN A 645 -27.67 -6.96 23.05
N LEU A 646 -26.62 -6.49 22.37
CA LEU A 646 -26.70 -6.07 20.98
C LEU A 646 -26.92 -7.24 20.06
N PHE A 647 -26.18 -8.35 20.24
CA PHE A 647 -26.38 -9.57 19.47
C PHE A 647 -27.80 -10.12 19.64
N GLU A 648 -28.31 -10.19 20.88
CA GLU A 648 -29.68 -10.61 21.15
C GLU A 648 -30.71 -9.66 20.51
N LYS A 649 -30.57 -8.34 20.73
CA LYS A 649 -31.48 -7.30 20.21
C LYS A 649 -31.61 -7.35 18.69
N TYR A 650 -30.49 -7.57 17.99
CA TYR A 650 -30.42 -7.54 16.53
C TYR A 650 -30.58 -8.95 15.91
N GLY A 651 -30.92 -9.94 16.71
CA GLY A 651 -31.31 -11.27 16.24
C GLY A 651 -30.15 -12.19 15.88
N PHE A 652 -28.94 -11.90 16.34
CA PHE A 652 -27.81 -12.84 16.22
C PHE A 652 -27.86 -13.88 17.31
N THR A 653 -28.87 -14.77 17.21
CA THR A 653 -29.14 -15.86 18.13
C THR A 653 -29.30 -17.18 17.39
N VAL A 654 -28.99 -18.28 18.06
CA VAL A 654 -29.19 -19.64 17.50
C VAL A 654 -30.63 -19.83 17.04
N ASP A 655 -31.61 -19.37 17.83
CA ASP A 655 -33.04 -19.52 17.53
C ASP A 655 -33.46 -18.77 16.26
N ASN A 656 -32.90 -17.57 16.05
CA ASN A 656 -33.22 -16.81 14.84
C ASN A 656 -32.58 -17.44 13.60
N VAL A 657 -31.36 -18.00 13.70
CA VAL A 657 -30.73 -18.74 12.59
C VAL A 657 -31.54 -19.99 12.25
N VAL A 658 -32.05 -20.74 13.26
CA VAL A 658 -32.95 -21.89 13.07
C VAL A 658 -34.26 -21.44 12.39
N ALA A 659 -34.84 -20.32 12.83
CA ALA A 659 -36.06 -19.78 12.22
C ALA A 659 -35.83 -19.36 10.75
N ALA A 660 -34.68 -18.71 10.46
CA ALA A 660 -34.29 -18.36 9.10
C ALA A 660 -34.11 -19.60 8.22
N ALA A 661 -33.45 -20.66 8.74
CA ALA A 661 -33.28 -21.92 8.04
C ALA A 661 -34.63 -22.56 7.70
N LYS A 662 -35.56 -22.63 8.66
CA LYS A 662 -36.91 -23.19 8.45
C LYS A 662 -37.73 -22.43 7.39
N LYS A 663 -37.53 -21.15 7.21
CA LYS A 663 -38.21 -20.34 6.17
C LYS A 663 -37.79 -20.74 4.75
N VAL A 664 -36.56 -21.19 4.55
CA VAL A 664 -36.02 -21.53 3.23
C VAL A 664 -36.06 -23.01 2.93
N ILE A 665 -36.21 -23.89 3.92
CA ILE A 665 -36.44 -25.34 3.74
C ILE A 665 -37.87 -25.50 3.19
N LYS A 666 -37.98 -26.14 2.04
CA LYS A 666 -39.28 -26.47 1.41
C LYS A 666 -39.85 -27.78 1.93
#